data_f55a354c970cc4469e16b6b59db119cf
#
_entry.id   f55a354c970cc4469e16b6b59db119cf
#
_cell.length_a   1.000
_cell.length_b   1.000
_cell.length_c   1.000
_cell.angle_alpha   90.00
_cell.angle_beta   90.00
_cell.angle_gamma   90.00
#
_symmetry.space_group_name_H-M   'P 1'
#
loop_
_entity.id
_entity.type
_entity.pdbx_description
1 polymer ?
#
loop_
_entity_poly.entity_id
_entity_poly.type
_entity_poly.pdbx_seq_one_letter_code
_entity_poly.pdbx_strand_id
1 'polypeptide(L)'
;MLVATTAAGQSGTALAQTGQMGMAPVGGVVNRAAAGFANLNNTGPGWLYYGLNAADRGLGYRGSYMTLGGFIPYAEDDMGGFWSADLRSHLSNYGGFFSNVGIVRKQFFGGTIGGIGVYWDYDGDQNQYGNTWINDASGSYVFAGGMSYNQVGVSGEWLTDFGNLRSNGYIPVGTTASTMGPYVGNSLLGVLGINAGLAGADLELGAYVPGLSDWAGMVSVGGYSFGNTRYNLPSSAAVVPYFGGVYTRLDMTFLNNWDFSLQANNDSYFDWTGFARITYRMGGSRRRNVSDQLEQPMMRNEHIVRAHQAPVQAMNPYTNTPWNVIHVDSAMAAGTAAVPQSVSAMAATGLGTAESPVATLADAQLLASKEFDIILLHQGISSNQPYAGGFHFSADHQFLVGQGSAMRLPTANMGLVPVWSGVKSTDYPVIASGAAPAITLRNGSVVDHLQITGSRVGITDRDITNPASFVIVNDVRIVGSGPQQTGVVIRDASGSNSTLNFSNMVLTGLTADGFVVDGGGAGAGDPKVNIDSSIFTNTGGSAVVVKDIYNEGRVRISNSNIEGTTAAGVQVTNGQAYVENTRFERIGTAGVDATAGISPGVFGNQSTVQVVGSTFSLVPVGVRAQANENGVMNVTINENHIVTNGGNGIILSVADAPGAVLNASVVSNRVGGAATIVSGTVSTANGNILLDSVGWTFDATNVVVIPGQGILNIRAANEANLQGLNFSTSVQDLPADVIDGDGNIIIPPPPFYDPALSVPLPPN
;
A
#
# COMPACT_ATOMS: atom_id res chain seq x y z
N MET A 1 55.10 9.68 3.49
CA MET A 1 54.62 10.64 2.49
C MET A 1 53.11 10.67 2.60
N LEU A 2 52.59 11.63 3.33
CA LEU A 2 51.16 11.77 3.60
C LEU A 2 50.59 12.58 2.41
N VAL A 3 49.85 11.90 1.53
CA VAL A 3 49.14 12.59 0.46
C VAL A 3 47.74 12.88 1.01
N ALA A 4 47.50 14.16 1.28
CA ALA A 4 46.15 14.64 1.50
C ALA A 4 45.46 14.73 0.12
N THR A 5 44.64 13.77 -0.27
CA THR A 5 43.79 13.88 -1.42
C THR A 5 42.55 14.68 -1.05
N THR A 6 42.49 15.90 -1.52
CA THR A 6 41.26 16.69 -1.64
C THR A 6 40.37 16.00 -2.65
N ALA A 7 39.27 15.45 -2.20
CA ALA A 7 38.18 14.99 -3.06
C ALA A 7 37.49 16.24 -3.64
N ALA A 8 37.64 16.45 -4.92
CA ALA A 8 36.86 17.42 -5.68
C ALA A 8 35.47 16.91 -5.88
N GLY A 9 34.50 17.74 -5.51
CA GLY A 9 33.10 17.42 -5.51
C GLY A 9 32.46 17.29 -6.87
N GLN A 10 31.42 16.50 -6.92
CA GLN A 10 30.35 16.69 -7.89
C GLN A 10 29.15 17.33 -7.20
N SER A 11 28.73 18.43 -7.79
CA SER A 11 27.64 19.28 -7.37
C SER A 11 26.29 18.59 -7.59
N GLY A 12 25.62 18.24 -6.51
CA GLY A 12 24.18 17.99 -6.50
C GLY A 12 23.53 19.08 -5.65
N THR A 13 22.79 19.98 -6.27
CA THR A 13 22.00 21.02 -5.62
C THR A 13 20.86 20.40 -4.83
N ALA A 14 21.02 20.25 -3.52
CA ALA A 14 19.93 20.11 -2.59
C ALA A 14 19.85 21.37 -1.74
N LEU A 15 18.71 22.03 -1.75
CA LEU A 15 18.39 23.17 -0.89
C LEU A 15 18.50 22.75 0.59
N ALA A 16 19.57 23.17 1.23
CA ALA A 16 19.74 23.05 2.66
C ALA A 16 19.33 24.36 3.34
N GLN A 17 18.36 24.30 4.21
CA GLN A 17 18.15 25.34 5.21
C GLN A 17 19.34 25.40 6.15
N THR A 18 20.03 26.51 6.14
CA THR A 18 21.16 26.82 6.99
C THR A 18 20.70 27.18 8.41
N GLY A 19 20.86 26.21 9.32
CA GLY A 19 21.01 26.52 10.74
C GLY A 19 22.51 26.71 11.02
N GLN A 20 22.98 27.94 11.13
CA GLN A 20 24.34 28.24 11.59
C GLN A 20 24.49 27.83 13.06
N MET A 21 25.07 26.66 13.31
CA MET A 21 25.80 26.43 14.56
C MET A 21 27.26 26.83 14.30
N GLY A 22 27.69 27.88 14.99
CA GLY A 22 29.07 28.36 14.92
C GLY A 22 30.05 27.28 15.41
N MET A 23 30.72 26.63 14.47
CA MET A 23 31.94 25.88 14.78
C MET A 23 33.08 26.85 15.03
N ALA A 24 33.62 26.80 16.22
CA ALA A 24 34.91 27.43 16.52
C ALA A 24 35.98 26.87 15.56
N PRO A 25 36.92 27.67 15.09
CA PRO A 25 37.88 27.29 14.05
C PRO A 25 38.76 26.13 14.51
N VAL A 26 38.64 24.98 13.86
CA VAL A 26 39.45 23.77 14.03
C VAL A 26 40.97 24.01 13.76
N GLY A 27 41.33 25.20 13.27
CA GLY A 27 42.73 25.54 12.96
C GLY A 27 43.73 25.47 14.10
N GLY A 28 43.29 25.58 15.36
CA GLY A 28 44.18 25.49 16.52
C GLY A 28 44.62 24.06 16.86
N VAL A 29 43.83 23.06 16.56
CA VAL A 29 44.09 21.65 16.86
C VAL A 29 45.07 21.05 15.86
N VAL A 30 44.91 21.41 14.58
CA VAL A 30 45.78 20.91 13.49
C VAL A 30 47.23 21.43 13.67
N ASN A 31 47.39 22.69 14.08
CA ASN A 31 48.73 23.23 14.31
C ASN A 31 49.45 22.65 15.57
N ARG A 32 48.69 22.24 16.61
CA ARG A 32 49.26 21.55 17.77
C ARG A 32 49.60 20.08 17.45
N ALA A 33 48.79 19.39 16.65
CA ALA A 33 49.11 18.05 16.19
C ALA A 33 50.41 18.07 15.32
N ALA A 34 50.54 19.04 14.41
CA ALA A 34 51.77 19.21 13.62
C ALA A 34 52.97 19.55 14.47
N ALA A 35 52.82 20.36 15.57
CA ALA A 35 53.85 20.63 16.53
C ALA A 35 54.20 19.39 17.39
N GLY A 36 53.22 18.52 17.69
CA GLY A 36 53.45 17.23 18.36
C GLY A 36 54.29 16.26 17.52
N PHE A 37 54.09 16.24 16.21
CA PHE A 37 54.91 15.45 15.29
C PHE A 37 56.37 15.97 15.18
N ALA A 38 56.58 17.26 15.33
CA ALA A 38 57.91 17.86 15.29
C ALA A 38 58.74 17.61 16.57
N ASN A 39 58.11 17.30 17.69
CA ASN A 39 58.77 17.04 19.00
C ASN A 39 58.87 15.54 19.36
N LEU A 40 58.66 14.63 18.42
CA LEU A 40 58.75 13.18 18.62
C LEU A 40 60.11 12.67 19.15
N ASN A 41 61.11 13.55 19.28
CA ASN A 41 62.42 13.19 19.81
C ASN A 41 62.55 13.39 21.33
N ASN A 42 61.54 13.98 22.03
CA ASN A 42 61.77 14.38 23.44
C ASN A 42 60.60 14.23 24.42
N THR A 43 59.40 13.80 24.00
CA THR A 43 58.28 13.67 24.93
C THR A 43 57.40 12.50 24.58
N GLY A 44 57.58 11.36 25.20
CA GLY A 44 56.67 10.25 25.27
C GLY A 44 56.30 9.55 23.97
N PRO A 45 56.15 8.28 23.97
CA PRO A 45 56.04 7.46 22.78
C PRO A 45 54.60 7.51 22.21
N GLY A 46 54.43 8.18 21.10
CA GLY A 46 53.30 7.97 20.21
C GLY A 46 53.52 6.72 19.38
N TRP A 47 52.47 5.95 19.16
CA TRP A 47 52.51 4.79 18.28
C TRP A 47 51.98 5.15 16.89
N LEU A 48 52.79 4.88 15.90
CA LEU A 48 52.27 4.69 14.55
C LEU A 48 52.35 3.20 14.24
N TYR A 49 51.31 2.66 13.64
CA TYR A 49 51.30 1.25 13.30
C TYR A 49 50.63 0.99 11.96
N TYR A 50 51.10 -0.08 11.35
CA TYR A 50 50.51 -0.63 10.13
C TYR A 50 50.08 -2.07 10.43
N GLY A 51 48.80 -2.41 10.15
CA GLY A 51 48.24 -3.72 10.41
C GLY A 51 47.67 -4.35 9.16
N LEU A 52 47.81 -5.66 9.06
CA LEU A 52 47.12 -6.49 8.09
C LEU A 52 46.19 -7.43 8.86
N ASN A 53 44.91 -7.38 8.53
CA ASN A 53 43.90 -8.28 9.05
C ASN A 53 43.51 -9.23 7.93
N ALA A 54 43.75 -10.53 8.12
CA ALA A 54 43.37 -11.59 7.23
C ALA A 54 42.14 -12.32 7.78
N ALA A 55 41.04 -12.24 7.09
CA ALA A 55 39.80 -12.91 7.43
C ALA A 55 39.03 -13.29 6.17
N ASP A 56 38.32 -14.40 6.21
CA ASP A 56 37.25 -14.68 5.24
C ASP A 56 36.00 -13.87 5.58
N ARG A 57 35.62 -13.93 6.84
CA ARG A 57 34.58 -13.09 7.44
C ARG A 57 34.84 -12.85 8.92
N GLY A 58 34.53 -11.66 9.37
CA GLY A 58 34.55 -11.30 10.78
C GLY A 58 33.14 -10.99 11.30
N LEU A 59 33.07 -10.40 12.48
CA LEU A 59 31.80 -10.01 13.10
C LEU A 59 31.20 -8.84 12.33
N GLY A 60 30.22 -9.13 11.48
CA GLY A 60 29.51 -8.13 10.67
C GLY A 60 30.26 -7.59 9.45
N TYR A 61 31.32 -8.23 9.00
CA TYR A 61 32.07 -7.86 7.79
C TYR A 61 32.65 -9.06 7.06
N ARG A 62 33.05 -8.88 5.81
CA ARG A 62 33.72 -9.87 4.97
C ARG A 62 35.08 -9.37 4.51
N GLY A 63 35.98 -10.33 4.30
CA GLY A 63 37.28 -10.11 3.69
C GLY A 63 38.32 -9.54 4.64
N SER A 64 39.45 -9.28 4.06
CA SER A 64 40.67 -8.78 4.75
C SER A 64 40.78 -7.28 4.60
N TYR A 65 41.47 -6.63 5.49
CA TYR A 65 41.72 -5.20 5.43
C TYR A 65 43.09 -4.82 5.99
N MET A 66 43.59 -3.70 5.52
CA MET A 66 44.78 -3.05 6.07
C MET A 66 44.37 -1.90 7.01
N THR A 67 45.19 -1.66 8.03
CA THR A 67 45.03 -0.58 9.01
C THR A 67 46.27 0.30 9.02
N LEU A 68 46.06 1.60 8.92
CA LEU A 68 47.06 2.59 9.31
C LEU A 68 46.55 3.30 10.56
N GLY A 69 47.25 3.20 11.66
CA GLY A 69 46.78 3.75 12.93
C GLY A 69 47.85 4.58 13.64
N GLY A 70 47.39 5.46 14.53
CA GLY A 70 48.19 6.25 15.40
C GLY A 70 47.55 6.39 16.77
N PHE A 71 48.30 6.10 17.83
CA PHE A 71 47.91 6.38 19.22
C PHE A 71 48.87 7.42 19.77
N ILE A 72 48.38 8.66 19.94
CA ILE A 72 49.23 9.85 20.15
C ILE A 72 48.85 10.49 21.47
N PRO A 73 49.69 10.33 22.53
CA PRO A 73 49.50 11.09 23.75
C PRO A 73 49.68 12.59 23.47
N TYR A 74 48.80 13.44 23.99
CA TYR A 74 48.85 14.87 23.76
C TYR A 74 48.72 15.73 25.04
N ALA A 75 48.28 15.15 26.16
CA ALA A 75 48.17 15.86 27.43
C ALA A 75 48.30 14.90 28.62
N GLU A 76 48.83 15.41 29.72
CA GLU A 76 48.76 14.80 31.03
C GLU A 76 47.92 15.70 31.92
N ASP A 77 47.05 15.13 32.74
CA ASP A 77 46.22 15.89 33.66
C ASP A 77 46.84 15.92 35.08
N ASP A 78 46.32 16.79 35.95
CA ASP A 78 46.80 16.99 37.32
C ASP A 78 46.68 15.74 38.21
N MET A 79 45.93 14.72 37.76
CA MET A 79 45.74 13.44 38.44
C MET A 79 46.67 12.34 37.90
N GLY A 80 47.64 12.70 37.03
CA GLY A 80 48.55 11.74 36.38
C GLY A 80 47.87 10.85 35.33
N GLY A 81 46.79 11.31 34.76
CA GLY A 81 46.10 10.65 33.63
C GLY A 81 46.62 11.15 32.29
N PHE A 82 46.84 10.24 31.36
CA PHE A 82 47.29 10.56 30.02
C PHE A 82 46.11 10.58 29.04
N TRP A 83 45.95 11.68 28.33
CA TRP A 83 45.01 11.86 27.24
C TRP A 83 45.69 11.57 25.92
N SER A 84 45.09 10.72 25.12
CA SER A 84 45.61 10.29 23.82
C SER A 84 44.55 10.36 22.75
N ALA A 85 44.96 10.69 21.52
CA ALA A 85 44.16 10.53 20.33
C ALA A 85 44.44 9.14 19.73
N ASP A 86 43.37 8.37 19.50
CA ASP A 86 43.42 7.07 18.81
C ASP A 86 42.79 7.22 17.43
N LEU A 87 43.62 7.20 16.40
CA LEU A 87 43.24 7.45 15.01
C LEU A 87 43.51 6.19 14.20
N ARG A 88 42.51 5.64 13.56
CA ARG A 88 42.61 4.45 12.73
C ARG A 88 41.90 4.66 11.38
N SER A 89 42.61 4.33 10.31
CA SER A 89 42.06 4.32 8.95
C SER A 89 42.29 2.94 8.36
N HIS A 90 41.28 2.44 7.71
CA HIS A 90 41.24 1.08 7.20
C HIS A 90 40.82 1.06 5.74
N LEU A 91 41.41 0.12 4.99
CA LEU A 91 41.04 -0.13 3.60
C LEU A 91 40.82 -1.63 3.42
N SER A 92 39.61 -2.01 3.04
CA SER A 92 39.29 -3.42 2.78
C SER A 92 39.82 -3.89 1.43
N ASN A 93 39.97 -5.20 1.26
CA ASN A 93 40.35 -5.82 -0.01
C ASN A 93 39.28 -5.66 -1.10
N TYR A 94 38.07 -5.21 -0.74
CA TYR A 94 36.99 -4.84 -1.66
C TYR A 94 36.95 -3.35 -2.01
N GLY A 95 37.96 -2.56 -1.53
CA GLY A 95 38.06 -1.13 -1.81
C GLY A 95 37.23 -0.23 -0.91
N GLY A 96 36.59 -0.76 0.12
CA GLY A 96 35.85 0.00 1.10
C GLY A 96 36.74 0.69 2.11
N PHE A 97 36.38 1.89 2.54
CA PHE A 97 37.07 2.69 3.54
C PHE A 97 36.23 2.75 4.82
N PHE A 98 36.89 2.56 5.97
CA PHE A 98 36.30 2.80 7.28
C PHE A 98 37.36 3.38 8.24
N SER A 99 36.90 4.01 9.31
CA SER A 99 37.79 4.68 10.24
C SER A 99 37.24 4.76 11.68
N ASN A 100 38.15 4.81 12.65
CA ASN A 100 37.82 5.05 14.03
C ASN A 100 38.64 6.24 14.55
N VAL A 101 37.99 7.20 15.14
CA VAL A 101 38.62 8.38 15.72
C VAL A 101 38.18 8.45 17.18
N GLY A 102 39.13 8.38 18.09
CA GLY A 102 38.83 8.33 19.53
C GLY A 102 39.68 9.28 20.36
N ILE A 103 39.14 9.64 21.53
CA ILE A 103 39.83 10.29 22.60
C ILE A 103 39.85 9.30 23.77
N VAL A 104 41.06 9.03 24.29
CA VAL A 104 41.29 8.03 25.34
C VAL A 104 41.99 8.70 26.51
N ARG A 105 41.52 8.40 27.71
CA ARG A 105 42.22 8.75 28.96
C ARG A 105 42.61 7.48 29.69
N LYS A 106 43.90 7.35 30.04
CA LYS A 106 44.42 6.26 30.85
C LYS A 106 45.14 6.79 32.06
N GLN A 107 45.05 6.10 33.19
CA GLN A 107 45.65 6.50 34.43
C GLN A 107 46.17 5.31 35.23
N PHE A 108 47.28 5.51 35.91
CA PHE A 108 47.86 4.54 36.85
C PHE A 108 47.14 4.57 38.21
N PHE A 109 46.81 3.39 38.73
CA PHE A 109 46.22 3.18 40.05
C PHE A 109 47.00 2.08 40.80
N GLY A 110 48.09 2.43 41.49
CA GLY A 110 48.76 1.50 42.37
C GLY A 110 49.26 0.21 41.75
N GLY A 111 49.77 0.23 40.52
CA GLY A 111 50.26 -0.96 39.79
C GLY A 111 49.30 -1.52 38.78
N THR A 112 48.17 -0.88 38.60
CA THR A 112 47.19 -1.19 37.54
C THR A 112 46.87 0.05 36.69
N ILE A 113 46.35 -0.11 35.50
CA ILE A 113 45.90 0.99 34.64
C ILE A 113 44.40 0.89 34.44
N GLY A 114 43.68 1.98 34.71
CA GLY A 114 42.31 2.19 34.24
C GLY A 114 42.30 3.06 33.00
N GLY A 115 41.51 2.67 31.99
CA GLY A 115 41.35 3.43 30.75
C GLY A 115 39.90 3.60 30.39
N ILE A 116 39.56 4.76 29.82
CA ILE A 116 38.26 5.04 29.22
C ILE A 116 38.47 5.75 27.87
N GLY A 117 37.67 5.41 26.87
CA GLY A 117 37.75 6.02 25.56
C GLY A 117 36.36 6.26 24.97
N VAL A 118 36.24 7.34 24.19
CA VAL A 118 35.03 7.64 23.38
C VAL A 118 35.49 7.76 21.95
N TYR A 119 34.72 7.15 21.04
CA TYR A 119 35.07 6.99 19.65
C TYR A 119 33.93 7.44 18.75
N TRP A 120 34.30 7.98 17.60
CA TRP A 120 33.45 8.10 16.44
C TRP A 120 33.93 7.12 15.37
N ASP A 121 33.08 6.20 15.00
CA ASP A 121 33.35 5.19 13.98
C ASP A 121 32.60 5.54 12.72
N TYR A 122 33.27 5.47 11.59
CA TYR A 122 32.70 5.60 10.26
C TYR A 122 33.00 4.34 9.46
N ASP A 123 31.98 3.78 8.85
CA ASP A 123 32.11 2.61 7.99
C ASP A 123 31.41 2.88 6.65
N GLY A 124 32.21 3.18 5.64
CA GLY A 124 31.80 3.40 4.24
C GLY A 124 32.06 2.21 3.34
N ASP A 125 32.40 1.04 3.90
CA ASP A 125 32.64 -0.16 3.13
C ASP A 125 31.32 -0.78 2.63
N GLN A 126 30.88 -0.27 1.51
CA GLN A 126 29.61 -0.64 0.86
C GLN A 126 29.63 -2.06 0.29
N ASN A 127 30.82 -2.60 0.05
CA ASN A 127 31.02 -3.87 -0.67
C ASN A 127 31.22 -5.08 0.24
N GLN A 128 31.23 -4.89 1.57
CA GLN A 128 31.52 -5.97 2.55
C GLN A 128 30.63 -7.19 2.42
N TYR A 129 29.37 -7.01 2.02
CA TYR A 129 28.46 -8.13 1.84
C TYR A 129 28.31 -8.56 0.38
N GLY A 130 29.15 -8.01 -0.52
CA GLY A 130 29.04 -8.28 -1.95
C GLY A 130 27.63 -8.02 -2.46
N ASN A 131 27.46 -7.78 -3.70
CA ASN A 131 26.15 -7.83 -4.33
C ASN A 131 25.53 -9.19 -3.97
N THR A 132 24.54 -9.21 -3.08
CA THR A 132 23.78 -10.42 -2.83
C THR A 132 22.93 -10.62 -4.05
N TRP A 133 23.45 -11.42 -4.98
CA TRP A 133 22.75 -11.77 -6.18
C TRP A 133 21.64 -12.73 -5.80
N ILE A 134 20.40 -12.32 -5.94
CA ILE A 134 19.28 -13.24 -5.96
C ILE A 134 19.19 -13.73 -7.39
N ASN A 135 19.66 -14.93 -7.62
CA ASN A 135 19.45 -15.61 -8.90
C ASN A 135 18.00 -16.06 -8.96
N ASP A 136 17.16 -15.33 -9.66
CA ASP A 136 15.91 -15.86 -10.15
C ASP A 136 16.08 -16.42 -11.56
N ALA A 137 15.03 -17.03 -12.10
CA ALA A 137 15.02 -17.58 -13.45
C ALA A 137 15.22 -16.53 -14.56
N SER A 138 15.25 -15.22 -14.24
CA SER A 138 15.31 -14.11 -15.18
C SER A 138 16.57 -13.26 -15.05
N GLY A 139 17.41 -13.46 -14.05
CA GLY A 139 18.63 -12.69 -13.88
C GLY A 139 19.04 -12.43 -12.43
N SER A 140 20.13 -11.73 -12.31
CA SER A 140 20.73 -11.41 -11.02
C SER A 140 20.30 -10.03 -10.55
N TYR A 141 19.79 -9.92 -9.35
CA TYR A 141 19.47 -8.64 -8.72
C TYR A 141 20.67 -8.10 -7.93
N VAL A 142 21.00 -6.84 -8.14
CA VAL A 142 22.02 -6.16 -7.35
C VAL A 142 21.36 -5.56 -6.12
N PHE A 143 21.76 -6.00 -4.94
CA PHE A 143 21.42 -5.30 -3.73
C PHE A 143 22.17 -3.96 -3.69
N ALA A 144 21.48 -2.86 -3.94
CA ALA A 144 22.05 -1.52 -3.83
C ALA A 144 22.23 -1.13 -2.35
N GLY A 145 23.15 -1.78 -1.67
CA GLY A 145 23.50 -1.51 -0.27
C GLY A 145 24.54 -0.39 -0.13
N GLY A 146 24.35 0.73 -0.80
CA GLY A 146 25.30 1.83 -0.84
C GLY A 146 25.24 2.80 0.34
N MET A 147 25.17 2.35 1.60
CA MET A 147 25.15 3.25 2.76
C MET A 147 26.43 3.20 3.58
N SER A 148 26.85 4.37 4.00
CA SER A 148 27.84 4.52 5.08
C SER A 148 27.13 4.59 6.43
N TYR A 149 27.75 4.00 7.43
CA TYR A 149 27.25 3.98 8.80
C TYR A 149 28.15 4.78 9.70
N ASN A 150 27.57 5.37 10.75
CA ASN A 150 28.28 6.03 11.83
C ASN A 150 27.89 5.42 13.16
N GLN A 151 28.83 5.42 14.10
CA GLN A 151 28.63 4.85 15.41
C GLN A 151 29.40 5.64 16.46
N VAL A 152 28.82 5.82 17.62
CA VAL A 152 29.52 6.25 18.81
C VAL A 152 29.92 5.02 19.61
N GLY A 153 31.22 4.89 19.90
CA GLY A 153 31.77 3.82 20.73
C GLY A 153 32.23 4.36 22.07
N VAL A 154 32.00 3.58 23.14
CA VAL A 154 32.57 3.82 24.46
C VAL A 154 33.34 2.59 24.86
N SER A 155 34.60 2.77 25.29
CA SER A 155 35.49 1.68 25.68
C SER A 155 35.99 1.89 27.08
N GLY A 156 36.05 0.82 27.86
CA GLY A 156 36.65 0.78 29.19
C GLY A 156 37.64 -0.35 29.29
N GLU A 157 38.78 -0.14 29.97
CA GLU A 157 39.72 -1.20 30.25
C GLU A 157 40.34 -1.08 31.64
N TRP A 158 40.66 -2.23 32.22
CA TRP A 158 41.41 -2.37 33.45
C TRP A 158 42.55 -3.35 33.22
N LEU A 159 43.78 -2.87 33.28
CA LEU A 159 44.97 -3.61 32.88
C LEU A 159 45.86 -3.87 34.10
N THR A 160 46.36 -5.07 34.18
CA THR A 160 47.26 -5.53 35.26
C THR A 160 48.46 -6.28 34.71
N ASP A 161 49.44 -6.64 35.55
CA ASP A 161 50.59 -7.48 35.16
C ASP A 161 50.21 -8.94 34.86
N PHE A 162 49.02 -9.40 35.28
CA PHE A 162 48.59 -10.80 35.05
C PHE A 162 47.45 -10.92 34.07
N GLY A 163 46.76 -9.84 33.76
CA GLY A 163 45.64 -9.92 32.83
C GLY A 163 44.85 -8.63 32.69
N ASN A 164 43.86 -8.63 31.84
CA ASN A 164 43.15 -7.47 31.44
C ASN A 164 41.63 -7.74 31.50
N LEU A 165 40.85 -6.74 31.89
CA LEU A 165 39.43 -6.66 31.75
C LEU A 165 39.13 -5.54 30.74
N ARG A 166 38.31 -5.79 29.73
CA ARG A 166 37.91 -4.80 28.73
C ARG A 166 36.42 -4.86 28.50
N SER A 167 35.82 -3.71 28.26
CA SER A 167 34.41 -3.61 27.87
C SER A 167 34.25 -2.53 26.82
N ASN A 168 33.43 -2.80 25.82
CA ASN A 168 33.08 -1.85 24.76
C ASN A 168 31.57 -1.78 24.58
N GLY A 169 31.08 -0.59 24.30
CA GLY A 169 29.69 -0.32 23.92
C GLY A 169 29.64 0.40 22.58
N TYR A 170 28.65 0.09 21.76
CA TYR A 170 28.53 0.54 20.38
C TYR A 170 27.11 1.03 20.12
N ILE A 171 26.96 2.28 19.71
CA ILE A 171 25.66 2.92 19.46
C ILE A 171 25.67 3.52 18.06
N PRO A 172 25.02 2.90 17.07
CA PRO A 172 24.86 3.49 15.75
C PRO A 172 24.10 4.82 15.82
N VAL A 173 24.54 5.80 15.04
CA VAL A 173 23.97 7.15 15.00
C VAL A 173 23.71 7.61 13.57
N GLY A 174 22.75 8.53 13.39
CA GLY A 174 22.35 8.98 12.07
C GLY A 174 21.52 7.93 11.34
N THR A 175 21.83 7.67 10.07
CA THR A 175 21.17 6.62 9.30
C THR A 175 21.75 5.27 9.69
N THR A 176 20.95 4.45 10.33
CA THR A 176 21.39 3.21 10.99
C THR A 176 20.96 1.96 10.22
N ALA A 177 20.06 2.10 9.22
CA ALA A 177 19.64 1.01 8.39
C ALA A 177 19.25 1.49 7.00
N SER A 178 19.44 0.64 6.00
CA SER A 178 18.83 0.76 4.67
C SER A 178 17.95 -0.43 4.38
N THR A 179 16.82 -0.17 3.72
CA THR A 179 15.91 -1.20 3.24
C THR A 179 15.84 -1.13 1.73
N MET A 180 15.62 -2.28 1.08
CA MET A 180 15.21 -2.30 -0.30
C MET A 180 13.80 -1.73 -0.44
N GLY A 181 13.48 -1.21 -1.63
CA GLY A 181 12.09 -0.97 -2.01
C GLY A 181 11.27 -2.26 -2.05
N PRO A 182 9.94 -2.16 -2.19
CA PRO A 182 9.05 -3.31 -2.20
C PRO A 182 9.18 -4.19 -3.45
N TYR A 183 9.98 -3.77 -4.41
CA TYR A 183 10.18 -4.45 -5.68
C TYR A 183 11.65 -4.62 -6.00
N VAL A 184 11.96 -5.72 -6.70
CA VAL A 184 13.24 -5.94 -7.36
C VAL A 184 12.95 -6.50 -8.74
N GLY A 185 13.31 -5.76 -9.78
CA GLY A 185 12.84 -6.07 -11.13
C GLY A 185 11.32 -6.04 -11.22
N ASN A 186 10.73 -7.13 -11.68
CA ASN A 186 9.28 -7.35 -11.71
C ASN A 186 8.74 -8.11 -10.49
N SER A 187 9.59 -8.48 -9.54
CA SER A 187 9.17 -9.28 -8.38
C SER A 187 8.73 -8.43 -7.22
N LEU A 188 7.53 -8.68 -6.70
CA LEU A 188 7.06 -8.13 -5.43
C LEU A 188 7.77 -8.82 -4.27
N LEU A 189 8.28 -8.03 -3.32
CA LEU A 189 8.90 -8.52 -2.10
C LEU A 189 7.89 -8.55 -0.96
N GLY A 190 7.75 -9.69 -0.32
CA GLY A 190 6.95 -9.84 0.89
C GLY A 190 7.73 -9.48 2.15
N VAL A 191 9.06 -9.75 2.12
CA VAL A 191 10.00 -9.28 3.15
C VAL A 191 11.05 -8.43 2.46
N LEU A 192 11.19 -7.19 2.88
CA LEU A 192 12.20 -6.28 2.35
C LEU A 192 13.58 -6.68 2.86
N GLY A 193 14.57 -6.68 1.97
CA GLY A 193 15.95 -6.82 2.37
C GLY A 193 16.38 -5.65 3.25
N ILE A 194 17.16 -5.94 4.27
CA ILE A 194 17.70 -4.93 5.19
C ILE A 194 19.19 -5.08 5.37
N ASN A 195 19.88 -3.95 5.44
CA ASN A 195 21.26 -3.84 5.91
C ASN A 195 21.28 -2.82 7.04
N ALA A 196 21.66 -3.23 8.25
CA ALA A 196 21.56 -2.40 9.44
C ALA A 196 22.86 -2.45 10.26
N GLY A 197 23.33 -1.30 10.70
CA GLY A 197 24.34 -1.19 11.76
C GLY A 197 23.72 -1.51 13.11
N LEU A 198 24.36 -2.36 13.90
CA LEU A 198 23.81 -2.88 15.15
C LEU A 198 24.38 -2.15 16.35
N ALA A 199 23.54 -1.88 17.34
CA ALA A 199 23.99 -1.52 18.66
C ALA A 199 24.43 -2.76 19.43
N GLY A 200 25.43 -2.63 20.28
CA GLY A 200 25.88 -3.78 21.06
C GLY A 200 26.94 -3.45 22.07
N ALA A 201 27.41 -4.49 22.73
CA ALA A 201 28.48 -4.41 23.67
C ALA A 201 29.29 -5.70 23.68
N ASP A 202 30.55 -5.60 24.08
CA ASP A 202 31.40 -6.75 24.38
C ASP A 202 32.10 -6.60 25.73
N LEU A 203 32.44 -7.74 26.28
CA LEU A 203 33.22 -7.84 27.53
C LEU A 203 34.29 -8.92 27.35
N GLU A 204 35.55 -8.62 27.75
CA GLU A 204 36.68 -9.48 27.58
C GLU A 204 37.47 -9.61 28.86
N LEU A 205 37.90 -10.83 29.16
CA LEU A 205 38.90 -11.16 30.19
C LEU A 205 40.13 -11.77 29.53
N GLY A 206 41.28 -11.20 29.73
CA GLY A 206 42.56 -11.71 29.22
C GLY A 206 43.51 -12.06 30.37
N ALA A 207 44.30 -13.12 30.15
CA ALA A 207 45.35 -13.51 31.09
C ALA A 207 46.66 -13.77 30.33
N TYR A 208 47.77 -13.30 30.93
CA TYR A 208 49.06 -13.59 30.39
C TYR A 208 49.47 -15.03 30.64
N VAL A 209 50.00 -15.68 29.62
CA VAL A 209 50.41 -17.09 29.68
C VAL A 209 51.85 -17.15 30.17
N PRO A 210 52.16 -17.76 31.35
CA PRO A 210 53.52 -17.78 31.91
C PRO A 210 54.59 -18.34 30.99
N GLY A 211 54.28 -19.34 30.20
CA GLY A 211 55.20 -19.93 29.22
C GLY A 211 55.45 -19.10 27.95
N LEU A 212 54.70 -18.04 27.75
CA LEU A 212 54.82 -17.11 26.62
C LEU A 212 55.23 -15.70 27.04
N SER A 213 55.81 -15.55 28.23
CA SER A 213 56.21 -14.25 28.80
C SER A 213 57.18 -13.46 27.92
N ASP A 214 58.09 -14.13 27.20
CA ASP A 214 59.05 -13.51 26.31
C ASP A 214 58.38 -12.87 25.07
N TRP A 215 57.19 -13.31 24.72
CA TRP A 215 56.38 -12.79 23.63
C TRP A 215 55.19 -11.95 24.14
N ALA A 216 55.13 -11.66 25.42
CA ALA A 216 53.97 -11.05 26.06
C ALA A 216 52.65 -11.75 25.65
N GLY A 217 52.71 -13.09 25.59
CA GLY A 217 51.58 -13.90 25.12
C GLY A 217 50.38 -13.82 26.07
N MET A 218 49.20 -13.47 25.55
CA MET A 218 47.99 -13.31 26.33
C MET A 218 46.87 -14.11 25.65
N VAL A 219 46.11 -14.86 26.41
CA VAL A 219 44.89 -15.52 25.99
C VAL A 219 43.72 -14.78 26.59
N SER A 220 42.76 -14.42 25.74
CA SER A 220 41.53 -13.72 26.15
C SER A 220 40.29 -14.55 25.80
N VAL A 221 39.28 -14.44 26.64
CA VAL A 221 37.94 -14.96 26.40
C VAL A 221 36.95 -13.82 26.57
N GLY A 222 36.02 -13.66 25.65
CA GLY A 222 35.03 -12.63 25.72
C GLY A 222 33.64 -13.09 25.27
N GLY A 223 32.67 -12.27 25.60
CA GLY A 223 31.31 -12.37 25.13
C GLY A 223 30.85 -11.08 24.51
N TYR A 224 29.95 -11.16 23.57
CA TYR A 224 29.31 -10.01 22.91
C TYR A 224 27.83 -10.21 22.70
N SER A 225 27.12 -9.09 22.61
CA SER A 225 25.71 -9.08 22.22
C SER A 225 25.44 -7.87 21.32
N PHE A 226 24.77 -8.12 20.20
CA PHE A 226 24.38 -7.09 19.26
C PHE A 226 22.92 -7.24 18.89
N GLY A 227 22.28 -6.13 18.56
CA GLY A 227 20.88 -6.14 18.15
C GLY A 227 20.43 -4.82 17.57
N ASN A 228 19.20 -4.84 17.09
CA ASN A 228 18.60 -3.70 16.46
C ASN A 228 18.11 -2.70 17.51
N THR A 229 18.55 -1.45 17.44
CA THR A 229 17.92 -0.34 18.14
C THR A 229 16.81 0.21 17.25
N ARG A 230 15.57 0.14 17.71
CA ARG A 230 14.32 0.70 17.15
C ARG A 230 14.50 1.51 15.86
N TYR A 231 14.30 0.87 14.72
CA TYR A 231 14.21 1.56 13.45
C TYR A 231 12.73 1.81 13.14
N ASN A 232 12.40 2.97 12.59
CA ASN A 232 11.13 3.22 11.92
C ASN A 232 11.14 2.48 10.58
N LEU A 233 11.21 1.16 10.62
CA LEU A 233 11.13 0.33 9.44
C LEU A 233 9.67 0.07 9.09
N PRO A 234 9.34 -0.03 7.79
CA PRO A 234 8.04 -0.54 7.38
C PRO A 234 7.75 -1.88 8.06
N SER A 235 6.49 -2.15 8.37
CA SER A 235 6.08 -3.41 9.02
C SER A 235 6.44 -4.68 8.23
N SER A 236 6.74 -4.52 6.94
CA SER A 236 7.22 -5.56 6.03
C SER A 236 8.74 -5.76 6.04
N ALA A 237 9.50 -4.91 6.75
CA ALA A 237 10.93 -5.10 6.86
C ALA A 237 11.25 -6.23 7.84
N ALA A 238 12.26 -7.01 7.49
CA ALA A 238 12.78 -8.06 8.34
C ALA A 238 13.29 -7.46 9.67
N VAL A 239 12.94 -8.10 10.76
CA VAL A 239 13.48 -7.77 12.07
C VAL A 239 14.85 -8.43 12.19
N VAL A 240 15.91 -7.64 12.35
CA VAL A 240 17.21 -8.18 12.69
C VAL A 240 17.16 -8.68 14.15
N PRO A 241 17.38 -9.98 14.39
CA PRO A 241 17.28 -10.52 15.73
C PRO A 241 18.44 -10.01 16.62
N TYR A 242 18.17 -9.97 17.92
CA TYR A 242 19.25 -9.91 18.90
C TYR A 242 20.02 -11.23 18.87
N PHE A 243 21.33 -11.14 18.86
CA PHE A 243 22.18 -12.29 18.99
C PHE A 243 23.33 -12.01 19.97
N GLY A 244 23.82 -13.05 20.57
CA GLY A 244 25.00 -13.02 21.44
C GLY A 244 25.95 -14.14 21.06
N GLY A 245 27.22 -13.90 21.32
CA GLY A 245 28.27 -14.86 21.02
C GLY A 245 29.42 -14.79 22.01
N VAL A 246 30.33 -15.70 21.81
CA VAL A 246 31.58 -15.79 22.56
C VAL A 246 32.77 -15.76 21.62
N TYR A 247 33.90 -15.32 22.11
CA TYR A 247 35.16 -15.38 21.36
C TYR A 247 36.33 -15.74 22.21
N THR A 248 37.35 -16.26 21.56
CA THR A 248 38.69 -16.43 22.14
C THR A 248 39.71 -15.70 21.28
N ARG A 249 40.74 -15.12 21.94
CA ARG A 249 41.79 -14.43 21.23
C ARG A 249 43.17 -14.77 21.88
N LEU A 250 44.15 -14.98 20.99
CA LEU A 250 45.55 -15.10 21.36
C LEU A 250 46.31 -13.89 20.82
N ASP A 251 46.95 -13.13 21.68
CA ASP A 251 47.80 -12.01 21.31
C ASP A 251 49.25 -12.33 21.67
N MET A 252 50.21 -12.02 20.77
CA MET A 252 51.65 -12.19 21.01
C MET A 252 52.43 -11.04 20.38
N THR A 253 53.57 -10.67 20.97
CA THR A 253 54.49 -9.66 20.42
C THR A 253 55.82 -10.31 20.08
N PHE A 254 56.24 -10.24 18.83
CA PHE A 254 57.51 -10.75 18.34
C PHE A 254 58.47 -9.57 18.06
N LEU A 255 59.76 -9.80 18.16
CA LEU A 255 60.80 -8.86 17.72
C LEU A 255 60.56 -7.41 18.18
N ASN A 256 59.95 -7.20 19.30
CA ASN A 256 59.62 -5.90 19.93
C ASN A 256 58.53 -5.07 19.18
N ASN A 257 58.43 -5.16 17.88
CA ASN A 257 57.64 -4.25 17.04
C ASN A 257 56.55 -4.97 16.25
N TRP A 258 56.49 -6.29 16.32
CA TRP A 258 55.49 -7.08 15.59
C TRP A 258 54.51 -7.69 16.57
N ASP A 259 53.23 -7.33 16.43
CA ASP A 259 52.14 -7.97 17.14
C ASP A 259 51.43 -8.95 16.23
N PHE A 260 51.14 -10.10 16.77
CA PHE A 260 50.29 -11.12 16.14
C PHE A 260 49.05 -11.34 17.01
N SER A 261 47.88 -11.40 16.40
CA SER A 261 46.61 -11.71 17.05
C SER A 261 45.84 -12.73 16.23
N LEU A 262 45.30 -13.74 16.90
CA LEU A 262 44.41 -14.73 16.31
C LEU A 262 43.12 -14.75 17.12
N GLN A 263 41.99 -14.52 16.49
CA GLN A 263 40.69 -14.53 17.16
C GLN A 263 39.71 -15.47 16.43
N ALA A 264 38.92 -16.19 17.23
CA ALA A 264 37.79 -16.99 16.74
C ALA A 264 36.54 -16.61 17.53
N ASN A 265 35.44 -16.38 16.82
CA ASN A 265 34.13 -16.04 17.37
C ASN A 265 33.12 -17.12 17.00
N ASN A 266 32.09 -17.28 17.82
CA ASN A 266 30.94 -18.12 17.51
C ASN A 266 29.66 -17.51 18.05
N ASP A 267 28.67 -17.39 17.20
CA ASP A 267 27.32 -16.94 17.55
C ASP A 267 26.25 -17.57 16.65
N SER A 268 24.99 -17.35 17.00
CA SER A 268 23.84 -17.90 16.26
C SER A 268 23.52 -17.20 14.94
N TYR A 269 24.14 -16.06 14.63
CA TYR A 269 23.85 -15.26 13.45
C TYR A 269 24.94 -15.36 12.38
N PHE A 270 26.22 -15.25 12.79
CA PHE A 270 27.38 -15.32 11.89
C PHE A 270 28.05 -16.69 11.88
N ASP A 271 27.63 -17.62 12.75
CA ASP A 271 28.28 -18.89 12.99
C ASP A 271 29.75 -18.72 13.46
N TRP A 272 30.63 -19.60 13.02
CA TRP A 272 32.06 -19.49 13.26
C TRP A 272 32.69 -18.43 12.34
N THR A 273 33.30 -17.41 12.94
CA THR A 273 34.09 -16.39 12.25
C THR A 273 35.43 -16.25 12.91
N GLY A 274 36.42 -15.75 12.19
CA GLY A 274 37.73 -15.54 12.77
C GLY A 274 38.65 -14.69 11.92
N PHE A 275 39.69 -14.17 12.53
CA PHE A 275 40.69 -13.42 11.81
C PHE A 275 42.09 -13.63 12.44
N ALA A 276 43.11 -13.45 11.60
CA ALA A 276 44.50 -13.29 12.03
C ALA A 276 44.95 -11.87 11.71
N ARG A 277 45.63 -11.23 12.67
CA ARG A 277 46.18 -9.87 12.50
C ARG A 277 47.67 -9.90 12.69
N ILE A 278 48.39 -9.22 11.83
CA ILE A 278 49.81 -8.89 12.01
C ILE A 278 49.90 -7.37 12.00
N THR A 279 50.56 -6.79 13.04
CA THR A 279 50.73 -5.34 13.16
C THR A 279 52.20 -5.01 13.36
N TYR A 280 52.72 -4.13 12.52
CA TYR A 280 54.03 -3.54 12.73
C TYR A 280 53.93 -2.16 13.39
N ARG A 281 54.67 -1.96 14.49
CA ARG A 281 54.68 -0.72 15.23
C ARG A 281 55.95 0.10 14.97
N MET A 282 55.76 1.38 14.76
CA MET A 282 56.83 2.37 14.66
C MET A 282 56.80 3.22 15.93
N GLY A 283 57.65 2.92 16.92
CA GLY A 283 57.66 3.56 18.26
C GLY A 283 56.89 2.75 19.29
N GLY A 284 56.88 3.27 20.54
CA GLY A 284 56.19 2.63 21.67
C GLY A 284 57.01 1.54 22.37
N SER A 285 56.62 1.16 23.57
CA SER A 285 57.28 0.13 24.36
C SER A 285 56.64 -1.26 24.22
N ARG A 286 57.38 -2.28 24.65
CA ARG A 286 56.93 -3.67 24.64
C ARG A 286 55.80 -3.89 25.65
N ARG A 287 54.83 -4.73 25.34
CA ARG A 287 53.68 -5.11 26.19
C ARG A 287 54.00 -5.99 27.38
N ARG A 288 55.18 -5.89 27.97
CA ARG A 288 55.58 -6.81 29.04
C ARG A 288 55.06 -6.45 30.41
N ASN A 289 55.05 -5.16 30.72
CA ASN A 289 54.64 -4.66 32.02
C ASN A 289 53.37 -3.85 31.92
N VAL A 290 52.65 -3.68 33.00
CA VAL A 290 51.46 -2.85 33.00
C VAL A 290 51.75 -1.41 32.54
N SER A 291 52.93 -0.86 32.90
CA SER A 291 53.35 0.47 32.45
C SER A 291 53.44 0.63 30.93
N ASP A 292 53.83 -0.44 30.21
CA ASP A 292 53.92 -0.44 28.74
C ASP A 292 52.56 -0.44 28.09
N GLN A 293 51.52 -0.77 28.82
CA GLN A 293 50.12 -0.81 28.31
C GLN A 293 49.45 0.58 28.35
N LEU A 294 50.06 1.56 29.05
CA LEU A 294 49.55 2.92 29.12
C LEU A 294 49.43 3.55 27.72
N GLU A 295 50.40 3.28 26.87
CA GLU A 295 50.53 3.86 25.53
C GLU A 295 49.90 3.01 24.43
N GLN A 296 49.22 1.91 24.76
CA GLN A 296 48.59 1.03 23.77
C GLN A 296 47.20 1.55 23.37
N PRO A 297 46.84 1.44 22.09
CA PRO A 297 45.46 1.70 21.66
C PRO A 297 44.49 0.77 22.39
N MET A 298 43.27 1.26 22.61
CA MET A 298 42.21 0.41 23.18
C MET A 298 41.80 -0.70 22.20
N MET A 299 41.61 -1.89 22.74
CA MET A 299 41.16 -3.04 21.96
C MET A 299 39.63 -3.02 21.85
N ARG A 300 39.13 -2.97 20.62
CA ARG A 300 37.72 -2.89 20.32
C ARG A 300 37.42 -3.40 18.88
N ASN A 301 36.16 -3.62 18.55
CA ASN A 301 35.79 -3.84 17.16
C ASN A 301 36.07 -2.58 16.34
N GLU A 302 36.75 -2.74 15.19
CA GLU A 302 37.12 -1.66 14.29
C GLU A 302 36.03 -1.42 13.24
N HIS A 303 35.29 -2.46 12.85
CA HIS A 303 34.12 -2.37 12.00
C HIS A 303 32.85 -2.10 12.79
N ILE A 304 31.94 -1.38 12.19
CA ILE A 304 30.55 -1.36 12.67
C ILE A 304 29.93 -2.72 12.38
N VAL A 305 29.44 -3.38 13.41
CA VAL A 305 28.78 -4.68 13.24
C VAL A 305 27.48 -4.48 12.48
N ARG A 306 27.34 -5.14 11.33
CA ARG A 306 26.19 -5.02 10.46
C ARG A 306 25.47 -6.36 10.32
N ALA A 307 24.15 -6.30 10.33
CA ALA A 307 23.30 -7.42 9.96
C ALA A 307 22.71 -7.18 8.57
N HIS A 308 22.71 -8.22 7.79
CA HIS A 308 22.12 -8.25 6.46
C HIS A 308 21.09 -9.37 6.38
N GLN A 309 19.88 -9.05 5.96
CA GLN A 309 18.85 -10.03 5.66
C GLN A 309 18.45 -9.92 4.19
N ALA A 310 18.50 -11.04 3.49
CA ALA A 310 18.05 -11.12 2.11
C ALA A 310 16.54 -10.87 2.00
N PRO A 311 16.08 -10.22 0.95
CA PRO A 311 14.66 -10.06 0.67
C PRO A 311 14.03 -11.41 0.35
N VAL A 312 12.72 -11.51 0.63
CA VAL A 312 11.94 -12.71 0.29
C VAL A 312 10.84 -12.31 -0.67
N GLN A 313 10.78 -12.98 -1.83
CA GLN A 313 9.75 -12.74 -2.84
C GLN A 313 8.38 -13.20 -2.36
N ALA A 314 7.35 -12.44 -2.69
CA ALA A 314 5.96 -12.77 -2.47
C ALA A 314 5.50 -13.77 -3.52
N MET A 315 5.23 -15.01 -3.11
CA MET A 315 4.85 -16.10 -4.03
C MET A 315 3.35 -16.06 -4.32
N ASN A 316 2.97 -16.05 -5.59
CA ASN A 316 1.58 -16.15 -6.02
C ASN A 316 1.04 -17.57 -5.69
N PRO A 317 -0.06 -17.69 -4.90
CA PRO A 317 -0.58 -18.99 -4.48
C PRO A 317 -1.22 -19.78 -5.62
N TYR A 318 -1.56 -19.16 -6.74
CA TYR A 318 -2.22 -19.81 -7.88
C TYR A 318 -1.21 -20.40 -8.86
N THR A 319 -0.05 -19.77 -9.02
CA THR A 319 0.99 -20.19 -9.99
C THR A 319 2.23 -20.77 -9.32
N ASN A 320 2.39 -20.58 -8.02
CA ASN A 320 3.59 -20.90 -7.23
C ASN A 320 4.88 -20.26 -7.80
N THR A 321 4.75 -19.12 -8.44
CA THR A 321 5.85 -18.27 -8.91
C THR A 321 5.79 -16.92 -8.18
N PRO A 322 6.86 -16.11 -8.15
CA PRO A 322 6.77 -14.75 -7.63
C PRO A 322 5.67 -13.95 -8.35
N TRP A 323 4.98 -13.08 -7.60
CA TRP A 323 4.07 -12.11 -8.21
C TRP A 323 4.86 -11.23 -9.20
N ASN A 324 4.40 -11.20 -10.45
CA ASN A 324 5.01 -10.41 -11.52
C ASN A 324 4.32 -9.05 -11.62
N VAL A 325 5.08 -7.98 -11.43
CA VAL A 325 4.60 -6.60 -11.45
C VAL A 325 5.28 -5.82 -12.56
N ILE A 326 4.49 -5.31 -13.48
CA ILE A 326 4.94 -4.48 -14.58
C ILE A 326 4.72 -3.02 -14.21
N HIS A 327 5.79 -2.28 -14.10
CA HIS A 327 5.79 -0.88 -13.69
C HIS A 327 5.64 0.04 -14.91
N VAL A 328 4.71 0.99 -14.79
CA VAL A 328 4.42 1.99 -15.83
C VAL A 328 4.61 3.39 -15.25
N ASP A 329 5.48 4.21 -15.85
CA ASP A 329 5.71 5.58 -15.40
C ASP A 329 5.82 6.54 -16.60
N SER A 330 4.83 7.39 -16.77
CA SER A 330 4.81 8.39 -17.85
C SER A 330 5.92 9.43 -17.75
N ALA A 331 6.55 9.58 -16.59
CA ALA A 331 7.71 10.43 -16.37
C ALA A 331 8.93 10.00 -17.19
N MET A 332 9.04 8.72 -17.48
CA MET A 332 10.13 8.18 -18.31
C MET A 332 10.09 8.70 -19.74
N ALA A 333 8.90 8.96 -20.29
CA ALA A 333 8.76 9.53 -21.64
C ALA A 333 9.29 10.97 -21.76
N ALA A 334 9.36 11.70 -20.65
CA ALA A 334 9.83 13.09 -20.61
C ALA A 334 11.34 13.24 -20.30
N GLY A 335 12.06 12.14 -20.12
CA GLY A 335 13.49 12.17 -19.80
C GLY A 335 13.84 12.66 -18.39
N THR A 336 12.86 12.73 -17.49
CA THR A 336 13.00 13.17 -16.09
C THR A 336 12.72 12.03 -15.14
N ALA A 337 13.62 11.06 -15.06
CA ALA A 337 13.48 9.94 -14.12
C ALA A 337 13.65 10.41 -12.68
N ALA A 338 12.64 10.16 -11.85
CA ALA A 338 12.71 10.34 -10.40
C ALA A 338 13.42 9.17 -9.69
N VAL A 339 14.01 8.24 -10.42
CA VAL A 339 14.80 7.13 -9.87
C VAL A 339 16.28 7.48 -9.96
N PRO A 340 17.09 7.33 -8.91
CA PRO A 340 18.52 7.59 -8.97
C PRO A 340 19.16 6.78 -10.10
N GLN A 341 19.61 7.47 -11.14
CA GLN A 341 20.29 6.86 -12.27
C GLN A 341 21.63 6.27 -11.83
N SER A 342 21.69 4.99 -11.62
CA SER A 342 22.95 4.24 -11.59
C SER A 342 23.07 3.19 -12.70
N VAL A 343 22.13 3.16 -13.65
CA VAL A 343 22.21 2.23 -14.81
C VAL A 343 22.11 3.05 -16.08
N SER A 344 23.17 2.98 -16.86
CA SER A 344 23.39 3.62 -18.16
C SER A 344 22.14 3.64 -19.03
N ALA A 345 21.93 4.75 -19.74
CA ALA A 345 20.92 4.95 -20.76
C ALA A 345 20.81 3.74 -21.73
N MET A 346 20.04 2.75 -21.36
CA MET A 346 19.59 1.71 -22.27
C MET A 346 18.16 2.02 -22.67
N ALA A 347 18.03 2.39 -23.92
CA ALA A 347 16.84 2.37 -24.76
C ALA A 347 15.56 3.07 -24.24
N ALA A 348 14.94 3.82 -25.12
CA ALA A 348 13.68 4.56 -24.96
C ALA A 348 12.44 3.68 -24.66
N THR A 349 12.61 2.39 -24.47
CA THR A 349 11.59 1.43 -24.05
C THR A 349 12.05 0.79 -22.73
N GLY A 350 11.47 1.20 -21.62
CA GLY A 350 11.73 0.56 -20.33
C GLY A 350 11.46 -0.96 -20.36
N LEU A 351 12.03 -1.68 -19.40
CA LEU A 351 11.85 -3.13 -19.28
C LEU A 351 10.57 -3.53 -18.53
N GLY A 352 9.83 -2.56 -18.01
CA GLY A 352 8.67 -2.79 -17.14
C GLY A 352 9.05 -3.20 -15.72
N THR A 353 10.32 -3.08 -15.33
CA THR A 353 10.77 -3.33 -13.97
C THR A 353 10.61 -2.10 -13.08
N ALA A 354 10.74 -2.25 -11.77
CA ALA A 354 10.71 -1.13 -10.83
C ALA A 354 11.84 -0.11 -11.10
N GLU A 355 13.00 -0.59 -11.52
CA GLU A 355 14.19 0.21 -11.83
C GLU A 355 14.14 0.83 -13.24
N SER A 356 13.36 0.24 -14.15
CA SER A 356 13.21 0.66 -15.55
C SER A 356 11.76 0.48 -16.01
N PRO A 357 10.81 1.31 -15.51
CA PRO A 357 9.42 1.26 -15.91
C PRO A 357 9.23 1.52 -17.41
N VAL A 358 8.15 0.99 -17.99
CA VAL A 358 7.72 1.42 -19.34
C VAL A 358 6.97 2.74 -19.27
N ALA A 359 7.03 3.51 -20.36
CA ALA A 359 6.45 4.85 -20.41
C ALA A 359 4.94 4.84 -20.74
N THR A 360 4.44 3.82 -21.44
CA THR A 360 3.08 3.80 -21.98
C THR A 360 2.26 2.58 -21.55
N LEU A 361 0.94 2.72 -21.56
CA LEU A 361 0.02 1.60 -21.34
C LEU A 361 0.15 0.52 -22.43
N ALA A 362 0.43 0.91 -23.66
CA ALA A 362 0.59 -0.03 -24.78
C ALA A 362 1.83 -0.93 -24.57
N ASP A 363 2.94 -0.38 -24.11
CA ASP A 363 4.13 -1.17 -23.80
C ASP A 363 3.86 -2.13 -22.61
N ALA A 364 3.14 -1.65 -21.60
CA ALA A 364 2.75 -2.48 -20.47
C ALA A 364 1.86 -3.67 -20.90
N GLN A 365 0.92 -3.43 -21.80
CA GLN A 365 0.05 -4.49 -22.35
C GLN A 365 0.83 -5.58 -23.09
N LEU A 366 1.88 -5.19 -23.81
CA LEU A 366 2.73 -6.17 -24.51
C LEU A 366 3.52 -7.04 -23.53
N LEU A 367 3.94 -6.46 -22.40
CA LEU A 367 4.68 -7.20 -21.35
C LEU A 367 3.76 -8.05 -20.49
N ALA A 368 2.57 -7.55 -20.16
CA ALA A 368 1.57 -8.24 -19.35
C ALA A 368 0.85 -9.31 -20.17
N SER A 369 1.49 -10.43 -20.43
CA SER A 369 0.98 -11.48 -21.30
C SER A 369 0.46 -12.72 -20.55
N LYS A 370 0.61 -12.77 -19.24
CA LYS A 370 0.27 -13.93 -18.42
C LYS A 370 -0.90 -13.63 -17.48
N GLU A 371 -1.60 -14.70 -17.10
CA GLU A 371 -2.56 -14.63 -16.00
C GLU A 371 -1.87 -14.16 -14.73
N PHE A 372 -2.59 -13.39 -13.93
CA PHE A 372 -2.14 -12.82 -12.65
C PHE A 372 -1.00 -11.79 -12.76
N ASP A 373 -0.62 -11.34 -13.95
CA ASP A 373 0.29 -10.20 -14.08
C ASP A 373 -0.37 -8.94 -13.48
N ILE A 374 0.44 -8.16 -12.77
CA ILE A 374 0.04 -6.90 -12.14
C ILE A 374 0.65 -5.76 -12.92
N ILE A 375 -0.17 -4.82 -13.37
CA ILE A 375 0.28 -3.59 -14.00
C ILE A 375 0.14 -2.48 -12.98
N LEU A 376 1.28 -1.95 -12.50
CA LEU A 376 1.32 -0.88 -11.52
C LEU A 376 1.59 0.46 -12.20
N LEU A 377 0.57 1.32 -12.23
CA LEU A 377 0.68 2.68 -12.75
C LEU A 377 1.24 3.62 -11.69
N HIS A 378 2.37 4.24 -11.95
CA HIS A 378 2.92 5.32 -11.14
C HIS A 378 2.21 6.65 -11.44
N GLN A 379 2.29 7.60 -10.51
CA GLN A 379 1.64 8.92 -10.69
C GLN A 379 2.26 9.78 -11.80
N GLY A 380 3.47 9.41 -12.27
CA GLY A 380 4.21 10.22 -13.20
C GLY A 380 4.74 11.54 -12.60
N ILE A 381 5.16 12.48 -13.45
CA ILE A 381 5.73 13.77 -13.01
C ILE A 381 4.66 14.71 -12.43
N SER A 382 3.42 14.59 -12.88
CA SER A 382 2.31 15.42 -12.40
C SER A 382 0.97 14.82 -12.79
N SER A 383 -0.08 15.14 -12.01
CA SER A 383 -1.48 14.86 -12.34
C SER A 383 -1.94 15.45 -13.69
N ASN A 384 -1.11 16.24 -14.34
CA ASN A 384 -1.37 16.91 -15.62
C ASN A 384 -0.87 16.13 -16.86
N GLN A 385 -0.21 14.99 -16.69
CA GLN A 385 0.19 14.12 -17.82
C GLN A 385 -0.49 12.76 -17.69
N PRO A 386 -1.70 12.63 -18.24
CA PRO A 386 -2.41 11.38 -18.22
C PRO A 386 -1.72 10.35 -19.12
N TYR A 387 -1.84 9.08 -18.76
CA TYR A 387 -1.51 7.98 -19.66
C TYR A 387 -2.44 8.00 -20.84
N ALA A 388 -1.88 8.20 -22.02
CA ALA A 388 -2.66 8.26 -23.27
C ALA A 388 -3.06 6.87 -23.74
N GLY A 389 -4.26 6.76 -24.33
CA GLY A 389 -4.79 5.51 -24.86
C GLY A 389 -5.58 4.70 -23.84
N GLY A 390 -6.28 3.68 -24.34
CA GLY A 390 -7.04 2.75 -23.50
C GLY A 390 -6.18 1.58 -23.03
N PHE A 391 -6.63 0.92 -21.98
CA PHE A 391 -6.03 -0.31 -21.48
C PHE A 391 -6.97 -1.50 -21.69
N HIS A 392 -6.45 -2.57 -22.30
CA HIS A 392 -7.14 -3.85 -22.50
C HIS A 392 -6.37 -4.94 -21.77
N PHE A 393 -7.02 -5.71 -20.95
CA PHE A 393 -6.39 -6.85 -20.32
C PHE A 393 -6.07 -7.92 -21.38
N SER A 394 -4.79 -8.33 -21.47
CA SER A 394 -4.33 -9.31 -22.47
C SER A 394 -4.57 -10.75 -22.05
N ALA A 395 -4.65 -11.03 -20.74
CA ALA A 395 -4.94 -12.33 -20.15
C ALA A 395 -6.01 -12.22 -19.05
N ASP A 396 -6.56 -13.34 -18.64
CA ASP A 396 -7.52 -13.41 -17.54
C ASP A 396 -6.83 -13.17 -16.20
N HIS A 397 -7.59 -12.76 -15.18
CA HIS A 397 -7.12 -12.54 -13.79
C HIS A 397 -5.97 -11.54 -13.63
N GLN A 398 -5.80 -10.61 -14.57
CA GLN A 398 -4.79 -9.56 -14.47
C GLN A 398 -5.28 -8.39 -13.59
N PHE A 399 -4.32 -7.63 -13.08
CA PHE A 399 -4.54 -6.51 -12.18
C PHE A 399 -4.03 -5.21 -12.81
N LEU A 400 -4.84 -4.16 -12.77
CA LEU A 400 -4.45 -2.79 -13.11
C LEU A 400 -4.57 -1.94 -11.86
N VAL A 401 -3.45 -1.55 -11.29
CA VAL A 401 -3.38 -0.95 -9.96
C VAL A 401 -2.65 0.38 -10.02
N GLY A 402 -3.23 1.40 -9.40
CA GLY A 402 -2.57 2.70 -9.26
C GLY A 402 -1.64 2.76 -8.05
N GLN A 403 -0.60 3.55 -8.17
CA GLN A 403 0.28 3.92 -7.05
C GLN A 403 -0.54 4.57 -5.93
N GLY A 404 -0.38 4.09 -4.71
CA GLY A 404 -1.18 4.53 -3.55
C GLY A 404 -2.34 3.61 -3.21
N SER A 405 -2.58 2.56 -3.99
CA SER A 405 -3.57 1.52 -3.71
C SER A 405 -3.34 0.87 -2.33
N ALA A 406 -4.41 0.59 -1.63
CA ALA A 406 -4.39 -0.18 -0.38
C ALA A 406 -4.51 -1.70 -0.61
N MET A 407 -4.50 -2.15 -1.87
CA MET A 407 -4.65 -3.55 -2.25
C MET A 407 -3.58 -4.43 -1.61
N ARG A 408 -4.00 -5.60 -1.14
CA ARG A 408 -3.13 -6.65 -0.63
C ARG A 408 -3.35 -7.94 -1.39
N LEU A 409 -2.28 -8.60 -1.76
CA LEU A 409 -2.28 -9.85 -2.48
C LEU A 409 -2.07 -11.04 -1.54
N PRO A 410 -2.80 -12.13 -1.73
CA PRO A 410 -2.51 -13.37 -1.02
C PRO A 410 -1.17 -13.95 -1.50
N THR A 411 -0.40 -14.53 -0.60
CA THR A 411 0.84 -15.20 -0.95
C THR A 411 0.88 -16.62 -0.39
N ALA A 412 1.56 -17.51 -1.09
CA ALA A 412 1.71 -18.90 -0.65
C ALA A 412 2.63 -19.03 0.58
N ASN A 413 3.50 -18.05 0.81
CA ASN A 413 4.58 -18.16 1.79
C ASN A 413 4.49 -17.19 2.98
N MET A 414 3.64 -16.14 2.95
CA MET A 414 3.64 -15.13 4.04
C MET A 414 2.31 -14.42 4.29
N GLY A 415 1.19 -14.94 3.79
CA GLY A 415 -0.13 -14.31 3.98
C GLY A 415 -0.38 -13.14 3.03
N LEU A 416 -0.91 -12.02 3.51
CA LEU A 416 -1.29 -10.86 2.69
C LEU A 416 -0.15 -9.84 2.59
N VAL A 417 0.32 -9.56 1.37
CA VAL A 417 1.36 -8.58 1.08
C VAL A 417 0.77 -7.38 0.32
N PRO A 418 1.03 -6.12 0.73
CA PRO A 418 0.54 -4.95 0.01
C PRO A 418 1.23 -4.82 -1.35
N VAL A 419 0.46 -4.50 -2.39
CA VAL A 419 1.02 -4.14 -3.71
C VAL A 419 1.80 -2.82 -3.61
N TRP A 420 1.33 -1.88 -2.82
CA TRP A 420 2.00 -0.62 -2.55
C TRP A 420 2.30 -0.48 -1.06
N SER A 421 3.56 -0.31 -0.70
CA SER A 421 4.01 -0.17 0.70
C SER A 421 4.06 1.28 1.20
N GLY A 422 3.81 2.25 0.32
CA GLY A 422 3.75 3.67 0.67
C GLY A 422 2.46 4.05 1.39
N VAL A 423 2.38 5.30 1.82
CA VAL A 423 1.13 5.87 2.36
C VAL A 423 0.09 5.90 1.24
N LYS A 424 -1.18 5.58 1.58
CA LYS A 424 -2.29 5.74 0.64
C LYS A 424 -2.26 7.18 0.10
N SER A 425 -2.12 7.34 -1.22
CA SER A 425 -2.12 8.65 -1.86
C SER A 425 -3.55 9.13 -2.09
N THR A 426 -3.75 10.43 -2.03
CA THR A 426 -4.98 11.07 -2.53
C THR A 426 -4.90 11.38 -4.02
N ASP A 427 -3.72 11.24 -4.60
CA ASP A 427 -3.45 11.47 -6.01
C ASP A 427 -3.50 10.15 -6.76
N TYR A 428 -4.25 10.13 -7.83
CA TYR A 428 -4.52 8.95 -8.64
C TYR A 428 -3.74 9.04 -9.96
N PRO A 429 -3.14 7.95 -10.45
CA PRO A 429 -2.69 7.89 -11.83
C PRO A 429 -3.87 8.12 -12.79
N VAL A 430 -3.67 8.94 -13.81
CA VAL A 430 -4.74 9.37 -14.71
C VAL A 430 -4.63 8.69 -16.07
N ILE A 431 -5.72 8.08 -16.56
CA ILE A 431 -5.84 7.51 -17.91
C ILE A 431 -6.75 8.41 -18.74
N ALA A 432 -6.31 8.72 -19.98
CA ALA A 432 -7.12 9.45 -20.96
C ALA A 432 -7.05 8.78 -22.34
N SER A 433 -8.15 8.15 -22.77
CA SER A 433 -8.17 7.34 -24.00
C SER A 433 -8.79 8.05 -25.21
N GLY A 434 -9.40 9.23 -25.03
CA GLY A 434 -10.08 9.93 -26.11
C GLY A 434 -11.37 9.21 -26.56
N ALA A 435 -11.44 8.81 -27.82
CA ALA A 435 -12.65 8.21 -28.37
C ALA A 435 -12.87 6.73 -27.98
N ALA A 436 -11.82 6.03 -27.58
CA ALA A 436 -11.89 4.62 -27.16
C ALA A 436 -12.33 4.50 -25.68
N PRO A 437 -12.78 3.32 -25.21
CA PRO A 437 -12.89 3.04 -23.78
C PRO A 437 -11.52 3.21 -23.09
N ALA A 438 -11.55 3.72 -21.85
CA ALA A 438 -10.31 3.84 -21.10
C ALA A 438 -9.84 2.50 -20.56
N ILE A 439 -10.76 1.67 -20.07
CA ILE A 439 -10.46 0.34 -19.57
C ILE A 439 -11.47 -0.66 -20.15
N THR A 440 -10.97 -1.72 -20.75
CA THR A 440 -11.79 -2.87 -21.18
C THR A 440 -11.52 -4.04 -20.22
N LEU A 441 -12.56 -4.40 -19.47
CA LEU A 441 -12.50 -5.48 -18.49
C LEU A 441 -12.48 -6.84 -19.18
N ARG A 442 -11.82 -7.79 -18.53
CA ARG A 442 -11.73 -9.18 -18.95
C ARG A 442 -12.02 -10.11 -17.75
N ASN A 443 -12.15 -11.43 -17.99
CA ASN A 443 -12.43 -12.41 -16.95
C ASN A 443 -11.47 -12.29 -15.76
N GLY A 444 -12.02 -12.18 -14.56
CA GLY A 444 -11.24 -12.10 -13.34
C GLY A 444 -10.38 -10.86 -13.16
N SER A 445 -10.54 -9.83 -14.02
CA SER A 445 -9.75 -8.61 -13.93
C SER A 445 -10.03 -7.81 -12.66
N VAL A 446 -8.99 -7.15 -12.17
CA VAL A 446 -9.05 -6.26 -11.00
C VAL A 446 -8.53 -4.89 -11.38
N VAL A 447 -9.29 -3.84 -11.06
CA VAL A 447 -8.91 -2.43 -11.26
C VAL A 447 -9.00 -1.72 -9.93
N ASP A 448 -7.92 -1.04 -9.51
CA ASP A 448 -7.89 -0.36 -8.22
C ASP A 448 -7.09 0.95 -8.26
N HIS A 449 -7.63 1.98 -7.60
CA HIS A 449 -6.98 3.26 -7.33
C HIS A 449 -6.51 4.02 -8.57
N LEU A 450 -7.42 4.34 -9.49
CA LEU A 450 -7.16 5.03 -10.74
C LEU A 450 -8.12 6.19 -10.98
N GLN A 451 -7.70 7.16 -11.80
CA GLN A 451 -8.58 8.20 -12.33
C GLN A 451 -8.66 8.08 -13.85
N ILE A 452 -9.87 8.22 -14.38
CA ILE A 452 -10.16 8.21 -15.82
C ILE A 452 -10.71 9.58 -16.21
N THR A 453 -10.21 10.13 -17.33
CA THR A 453 -10.69 11.38 -17.88
C THR A 453 -10.60 11.38 -19.41
N GLY A 454 -11.34 12.24 -20.09
CA GLY A 454 -11.23 12.43 -21.55
C GLY A 454 -11.64 11.23 -22.41
N SER A 455 -12.31 10.23 -21.85
CA SER A 455 -12.72 9.02 -22.57
C SER A 455 -14.20 9.07 -22.92
N ARG A 456 -14.61 8.56 -24.09
CA ARG A 456 -16.04 8.43 -24.41
C ARG A 456 -16.75 7.44 -23.51
N VAL A 457 -16.08 6.35 -23.14
CA VAL A 457 -16.53 5.37 -22.14
C VAL A 457 -15.37 5.18 -21.16
N GLY A 458 -15.65 5.29 -19.87
CA GLY A 458 -14.61 5.06 -18.86
C GLY A 458 -14.22 3.59 -18.78
N ILE A 459 -15.16 2.72 -18.45
CA ILE A 459 -14.94 1.28 -18.27
C ILE A 459 -15.99 0.49 -19.07
N THR A 460 -15.57 -0.62 -19.71
CA THR A 460 -16.48 -1.55 -20.39
C THR A 460 -16.07 -3.02 -20.13
N ASP A 461 -17.04 -3.92 -20.24
CA ASP A 461 -16.92 -5.38 -20.04
C ASP A 461 -16.74 -6.18 -21.33
N ARG A 462 -16.39 -5.54 -22.44
CA ARG A 462 -16.44 -6.10 -23.79
C ARG A 462 -15.72 -7.45 -23.97
N ASP A 463 -14.70 -7.72 -23.15
CA ASP A 463 -13.87 -8.93 -23.27
C ASP A 463 -14.15 -9.96 -22.17
N ILE A 464 -15.27 -9.84 -21.45
CA ILE A 464 -15.73 -10.85 -20.50
C ILE A 464 -16.44 -11.95 -21.27
N THR A 465 -15.83 -13.12 -21.36
CA THR A 465 -16.32 -14.26 -22.14
C THR A 465 -16.66 -15.50 -21.31
N ASN A 466 -16.20 -15.54 -20.04
CA ASN A 466 -16.45 -16.68 -19.15
C ASN A 466 -17.72 -16.45 -18.33
N PRO A 467 -18.70 -17.36 -18.36
CA PRO A 467 -19.98 -17.21 -17.64
C PRO A 467 -19.89 -17.18 -16.11
N ALA A 468 -18.77 -17.53 -15.51
CA ALA A 468 -18.57 -17.48 -14.06
C ALA A 468 -17.48 -16.47 -13.66
N SER A 469 -17.28 -15.43 -14.48
CA SER A 469 -16.25 -14.42 -14.23
C SER A 469 -16.56 -13.60 -12.97
N PHE A 470 -15.52 -13.28 -12.22
CA PHE A 470 -15.58 -12.39 -11.06
C PHE A 470 -14.65 -11.20 -11.30
N VAL A 471 -15.19 -9.99 -11.38
CA VAL A 471 -14.46 -8.76 -11.67
C VAL A 471 -14.57 -7.81 -10.48
N ILE A 472 -13.47 -7.14 -10.16
CA ILE A 472 -13.43 -6.12 -9.10
C ILE A 472 -12.95 -4.80 -9.69
N VAL A 473 -13.70 -3.73 -9.45
CA VAL A 473 -13.31 -2.35 -9.70
C VAL A 473 -13.50 -1.57 -8.41
N ASN A 474 -12.41 -1.10 -7.84
CA ASN A 474 -12.43 -0.44 -6.54
C ASN A 474 -11.65 0.87 -6.57
N ASP A 475 -12.14 1.87 -5.83
CA ASP A 475 -11.47 3.16 -5.64
C ASP A 475 -11.07 3.84 -6.98
N VAL A 476 -12.01 3.87 -7.93
CA VAL A 476 -11.80 4.45 -9.26
C VAL A 476 -12.62 5.74 -9.42
N ARG A 477 -11.96 6.78 -9.93
CA ARG A 477 -12.58 8.07 -10.24
C ARG A 477 -12.77 8.22 -11.73
N ILE A 478 -13.98 8.56 -12.17
CA ILE A 478 -14.26 8.89 -13.57
C ILE A 478 -14.75 10.33 -13.63
N VAL A 479 -13.92 11.19 -14.23
CA VAL A 479 -14.18 12.63 -14.31
C VAL A 479 -14.53 13.02 -15.74
N GLY A 480 -15.71 13.58 -15.93
CA GLY A 480 -16.17 14.06 -17.23
C GLY A 480 -15.35 15.24 -17.71
N SER A 481 -14.89 15.19 -18.96
CA SER A 481 -14.12 16.27 -19.58
C SER A 481 -14.46 16.48 -21.08
N GLY A 482 -15.45 15.78 -21.61
CA GLY A 482 -15.79 15.84 -23.04
C GLY A 482 -17.27 15.57 -23.33
N PRO A 483 -17.74 15.77 -24.58
CA PRO A 483 -19.11 15.52 -24.99
C PRO A 483 -19.40 13.99 -25.04
N GLN A 484 -20.62 13.61 -24.69
CA GLN A 484 -21.14 12.24 -24.75
C GLN A 484 -20.35 11.20 -23.94
N GLN A 485 -19.87 11.59 -22.77
CA GLN A 485 -19.08 10.72 -21.93
C GLN A 485 -19.95 9.93 -20.97
N THR A 486 -19.92 8.59 -21.08
CA THR A 486 -20.52 7.63 -20.16
C THR A 486 -19.43 7.07 -19.22
N GLY A 487 -19.75 6.91 -17.95
CA GLY A 487 -18.77 6.43 -16.97
C GLY A 487 -18.44 4.95 -17.17
N VAL A 488 -19.41 4.08 -16.96
CA VAL A 488 -19.25 2.61 -17.07
C VAL A 488 -20.34 2.05 -17.95
N VAL A 489 -19.98 1.10 -18.83
CA VAL A 489 -20.92 0.40 -19.72
C VAL A 489 -20.68 -1.10 -19.61
N ILE A 490 -21.65 -1.81 -19.06
CA ILE A 490 -21.67 -3.26 -18.93
C ILE A 490 -22.72 -3.79 -19.93
N ARG A 491 -22.25 -4.57 -20.90
CA ARG A 491 -23.06 -5.21 -21.93
C ARG A 491 -22.55 -6.62 -22.13
N ASP A 492 -22.77 -7.47 -21.16
CA ASP A 492 -22.30 -8.85 -21.22
C ASP A 492 -23.01 -9.58 -22.40
N ALA A 493 -22.31 -9.75 -23.50
CA ALA A 493 -22.79 -10.39 -24.71
C ALA A 493 -22.66 -11.92 -24.64
N SER A 494 -22.08 -12.49 -23.61
CA SER A 494 -21.69 -13.91 -23.63
C SER A 494 -22.65 -14.87 -22.91
N GLY A 495 -23.75 -14.41 -22.38
CA GLY A 495 -24.72 -15.26 -21.69
C GLY A 495 -24.22 -15.71 -20.29
N SER A 496 -23.55 -14.86 -19.58
CA SER A 496 -22.82 -15.26 -18.37
C SER A 496 -23.44 -14.79 -17.06
N ASN A 497 -23.43 -15.65 -16.06
CA ASN A 497 -23.73 -15.31 -14.67
C ASN A 497 -22.53 -14.59 -14.01
N SER A 498 -21.83 -13.72 -14.73
CA SER A 498 -20.66 -12.99 -14.21
C SER A 498 -21.04 -12.10 -13.05
N THR A 499 -20.17 -12.02 -12.05
CA THR A 499 -20.32 -11.11 -10.90
C THR A 499 -19.31 -9.98 -11.01
N LEU A 500 -19.82 -8.76 -11.17
CA LEU A 500 -19.01 -7.56 -11.29
C LEU A 500 -19.23 -6.68 -10.05
N ASN A 501 -18.16 -6.44 -9.30
CA ASN A 501 -18.21 -5.63 -8.09
C ASN A 501 -17.52 -4.28 -8.32
N PHE A 502 -18.27 -3.21 -8.16
CA PHE A 502 -17.80 -1.84 -8.24
C PHE A 502 -17.97 -1.20 -6.85
N SER A 503 -16.87 -0.81 -6.24
CA SER A 503 -16.89 -0.21 -4.91
C SER A 503 -16.06 1.07 -4.85
N ASN A 504 -16.48 1.99 -3.98
CA ASN A 504 -15.77 3.25 -3.76
C ASN A 504 -15.53 4.07 -5.05
N MET A 505 -16.46 3.97 -6.00
CA MET A 505 -16.37 4.69 -7.26
C MET A 505 -16.76 6.16 -7.07
N VAL A 506 -16.12 7.06 -7.82
CA VAL A 506 -16.52 8.47 -7.92
C VAL A 506 -16.72 8.82 -9.39
N LEU A 507 -17.96 9.04 -9.80
CA LEU A 507 -18.32 9.44 -11.16
C LEU A 507 -18.84 10.88 -11.12
N THR A 508 -18.15 11.80 -11.78
CA THR A 508 -18.48 13.22 -11.66
C THR A 508 -18.38 13.97 -12.99
N GLY A 509 -19.31 14.90 -13.23
CA GLY A 509 -19.28 15.81 -14.39
C GLY A 509 -19.46 15.11 -15.74
N LEU A 510 -20.05 13.92 -15.77
CA LEU A 510 -20.31 13.16 -17.00
C LEU A 510 -21.41 13.84 -17.81
N THR A 511 -21.28 13.86 -19.14
CA THR A 511 -22.25 14.49 -20.03
C THR A 511 -23.35 13.54 -20.49
N ALA A 512 -23.21 12.24 -20.25
CA ALA A 512 -24.21 11.22 -20.46
C ALA A 512 -24.47 10.46 -19.12
N ASP A 513 -24.86 9.19 -19.20
CA ASP A 513 -25.15 8.38 -18.03
C ASP A 513 -23.90 8.02 -17.23
N GLY A 514 -24.06 7.89 -15.91
CA GLY A 514 -22.97 7.50 -15.03
C GLY A 514 -22.57 6.04 -15.23
N PHE A 515 -23.51 5.14 -15.07
CA PHE A 515 -23.32 3.69 -15.12
C PHE A 515 -24.45 3.03 -15.92
N VAL A 516 -24.13 2.28 -16.95
CA VAL A 516 -25.12 1.60 -17.80
C VAL A 516 -24.92 0.10 -17.71
N VAL A 517 -25.96 -0.64 -17.36
CA VAL A 517 -26.00 -2.10 -17.41
C VAL A 517 -27.10 -2.49 -18.41
N ASP A 518 -26.72 -3.12 -19.52
CA ASP A 518 -27.60 -3.49 -20.61
C ASP A 518 -27.40 -4.97 -20.92
N GLY A 519 -28.37 -5.80 -20.58
CA GLY A 519 -28.36 -7.26 -20.84
C GLY A 519 -28.49 -7.68 -22.30
N GLY A 520 -28.68 -6.74 -23.23
CA GLY A 520 -28.66 -7.01 -24.65
C GLY A 520 -29.85 -7.80 -25.20
N GLY A 521 -30.86 -8.09 -24.38
CA GLY A 521 -32.10 -8.78 -24.78
C GLY A 521 -32.03 -10.31 -24.62
N ALA A 522 -33.03 -11.01 -25.13
CA ALA A 522 -33.20 -12.45 -24.97
C ALA A 522 -31.99 -13.26 -25.50
N GLY A 523 -31.35 -14.00 -24.64
CA GLY A 523 -30.19 -14.84 -24.97
C GLY A 523 -28.84 -14.23 -24.63
N ALA A 524 -28.80 -12.97 -24.23
CA ALA A 524 -27.61 -12.37 -23.61
C ALA A 524 -27.49 -12.81 -22.14
N GLY A 525 -26.29 -12.72 -21.57
CA GLY A 525 -26.07 -13.07 -20.19
C GLY A 525 -26.68 -12.07 -19.22
N ASP A 526 -26.96 -12.57 -18.05
CA ASP A 526 -27.58 -11.81 -16.97
C ASP A 526 -26.52 -11.47 -15.93
N PRO A 527 -25.76 -10.35 -16.06
CA PRO A 527 -24.70 -10.01 -15.14
C PRO A 527 -25.26 -9.66 -13.75
N LYS A 528 -24.56 -10.08 -12.71
CA LYS A 528 -24.77 -9.64 -11.32
C LYS A 528 -23.83 -8.47 -11.03
N VAL A 529 -24.36 -7.26 -11.08
CA VAL A 529 -23.58 -6.04 -10.87
C VAL A 529 -23.87 -5.49 -9.48
N ASN A 530 -22.83 -5.35 -8.67
CA ASN A 530 -22.90 -4.71 -7.36
C ASN A 530 -22.18 -3.37 -7.41
N ILE A 531 -22.88 -2.29 -7.05
CA ILE A 531 -22.34 -0.93 -6.93
C ILE A 531 -22.47 -0.55 -5.47
N ASP A 532 -21.34 -0.44 -4.76
CA ASP A 532 -21.33 -0.15 -3.33
C ASP A 532 -20.51 1.08 -2.99
N SER A 533 -20.94 1.81 -1.96
CA SER A 533 -20.17 2.94 -1.39
C SER A 533 -19.69 3.94 -2.44
N SER A 534 -20.50 4.18 -3.48
CA SER A 534 -20.12 4.96 -4.67
C SER A 534 -20.81 6.33 -4.72
N ILE A 535 -20.17 7.28 -5.39
CA ILE A 535 -20.62 8.66 -5.50
C ILE A 535 -20.83 9.02 -6.98
N PHE A 536 -22.03 9.48 -7.29
CA PHE A 536 -22.39 9.99 -8.61
C PHE A 536 -22.76 11.47 -8.48
N THR A 537 -22.05 12.34 -9.17
CA THR A 537 -22.33 13.79 -9.10
C THR A 537 -22.34 14.42 -10.47
N ASN A 538 -23.36 15.29 -10.71
CA ASN A 538 -23.47 16.09 -11.93
C ASN A 538 -23.39 15.25 -13.21
N THR A 539 -24.24 14.23 -13.34
CA THR A 539 -24.37 13.45 -14.59
C THR A 539 -25.38 14.09 -15.52
N GLY A 540 -25.04 14.21 -16.82
CA GLY A 540 -25.91 14.76 -17.86
C GLY A 540 -27.06 13.84 -18.26
N GLY A 541 -27.04 12.57 -17.85
CA GLY A 541 -28.11 11.59 -17.98
C GLY A 541 -28.54 11.08 -16.61
N SER A 542 -28.88 9.79 -16.52
CA SER A 542 -29.13 9.08 -15.27
C SER A 542 -27.84 8.68 -14.59
N ALA A 543 -27.83 8.60 -13.26
CA ALA A 543 -26.63 8.10 -12.57
C ALA A 543 -26.41 6.60 -12.85
N VAL A 544 -27.46 5.79 -12.77
CA VAL A 544 -27.44 4.37 -13.11
C VAL A 544 -28.59 4.02 -14.05
N VAL A 545 -28.29 3.32 -15.12
CA VAL A 545 -29.29 2.79 -16.10
C VAL A 545 -29.19 1.28 -16.06
N VAL A 546 -30.33 0.62 -15.84
CA VAL A 546 -30.50 -0.84 -15.86
C VAL A 546 -31.48 -1.18 -16.95
N LYS A 547 -31.04 -1.96 -17.93
CA LYS A 547 -31.84 -2.26 -19.08
C LYS A 547 -31.75 -3.74 -19.50
N ASP A 548 -32.91 -4.34 -19.78
CA ASP A 548 -33.04 -5.69 -20.33
C ASP A 548 -32.24 -6.76 -19.53
N ILE A 549 -32.30 -6.69 -18.19
CA ILE A 549 -31.66 -7.65 -17.26
C ILE A 549 -32.71 -8.63 -16.76
N TYR A 550 -32.55 -9.91 -17.09
CA TYR A 550 -33.53 -10.97 -16.83
C TYR A 550 -32.94 -12.11 -15.96
N ASN A 551 -33.76 -13.10 -15.66
CA ASN A 551 -33.40 -14.34 -14.96
C ASN A 551 -32.70 -14.11 -13.63
N GLU A 552 -31.43 -14.53 -13.51
CA GLU A 552 -30.62 -14.37 -12.29
C GLU A 552 -29.80 -13.09 -12.26
N GLY A 553 -29.81 -12.33 -13.39
CA GLY A 553 -29.13 -11.05 -13.48
C GLY A 553 -29.77 -9.99 -12.60
N ARG A 554 -28.94 -9.13 -12.00
CA ARG A 554 -29.42 -8.03 -11.15
C ARG A 554 -28.39 -6.92 -11.01
N VAL A 555 -28.88 -5.72 -10.75
CA VAL A 555 -28.04 -4.60 -10.35
C VAL A 555 -28.39 -4.23 -8.91
N ARG A 556 -27.42 -4.31 -8.01
CA ARG A 556 -27.55 -3.86 -6.64
C ARG A 556 -26.78 -2.56 -6.46
N ILE A 557 -27.41 -1.55 -5.88
CA ILE A 557 -26.81 -0.26 -5.55
C ILE A 557 -26.99 -0.09 -4.05
N SER A 558 -25.87 -0.02 -3.32
CA SER A 558 -25.89 0.08 -1.86
C SER A 558 -24.98 1.17 -1.34
N ASN A 559 -25.34 1.76 -0.19
CA ASN A 559 -24.51 2.72 0.56
C ASN A 559 -23.95 3.88 -0.28
N SER A 560 -24.65 4.26 -1.36
CA SER A 560 -24.16 5.17 -2.38
C SER A 560 -24.80 6.57 -2.26
N ASN A 561 -24.16 7.57 -2.89
CA ASN A 561 -24.67 8.94 -2.98
C ASN A 561 -24.84 9.34 -4.44
N ILE A 562 -26.06 9.74 -4.82
CA ILE A 562 -26.42 10.17 -6.16
C ILE A 562 -26.93 11.62 -6.10
N GLU A 563 -26.23 12.54 -6.77
CA GLU A 563 -26.49 13.96 -6.67
C GLU A 563 -26.39 14.67 -8.01
N GLY A 564 -27.33 15.57 -8.31
CA GLY A 564 -27.24 16.50 -9.45
C GLY A 564 -27.34 15.81 -10.81
N THR A 565 -28.17 14.77 -10.97
CA THR A 565 -28.45 14.15 -12.28
C THR A 565 -29.47 14.97 -13.07
N THR A 566 -29.35 15.03 -14.40
CA THR A 566 -30.36 15.73 -15.24
C THR A 566 -31.56 14.82 -15.55
N ALA A 567 -31.39 13.51 -15.49
CA ALA A 567 -32.45 12.52 -15.64
C ALA A 567 -32.74 11.82 -14.30
N ALA A 568 -32.94 10.51 -14.28
CA ALA A 568 -33.21 9.77 -13.06
C ALA A 568 -31.94 9.53 -12.23
N GLY A 569 -32.09 9.31 -10.94
CA GLY A 569 -31.01 8.75 -10.13
C GLY A 569 -30.70 7.31 -10.57
N VAL A 570 -31.73 6.45 -10.57
CA VAL A 570 -31.67 5.09 -11.11
C VAL A 570 -32.79 4.92 -12.10
N GLN A 571 -32.47 4.59 -13.35
CA GLN A 571 -33.43 4.28 -14.39
C GLN A 571 -33.44 2.77 -14.65
N VAL A 572 -34.60 2.15 -14.59
CA VAL A 572 -34.78 0.72 -14.84
C VAL A 572 -35.75 0.52 -15.98
N THR A 573 -35.37 -0.26 -16.99
CA THR A 573 -36.22 -0.63 -18.12
C THR A 573 -36.09 -2.13 -18.34
N ASN A 574 -37.19 -2.87 -18.13
CA ASN A 574 -37.24 -4.34 -18.28
C ASN A 574 -36.07 -5.02 -17.52
N GLY A 575 -35.86 -4.68 -16.22
CA GLY A 575 -34.70 -5.14 -15.50
C GLY A 575 -34.91 -5.36 -14.02
N GLN A 576 -33.87 -5.86 -13.35
CA GLN A 576 -33.87 -6.10 -11.92
C GLN A 576 -32.90 -5.15 -11.21
N ALA A 577 -33.40 -4.30 -10.31
CA ALA A 577 -32.61 -3.34 -9.55
C ALA A 577 -32.97 -3.39 -8.05
N TYR A 578 -31.94 -3.41 -7.21
CA TYR A 578 -32.03 -3.38 -5.76
C TYR A 578 -31.27 -2.16 -5.26
N VAL A 579 -31.99 -1.18 -4.69
CA VAL A 579 -31.44 0.09 -4.19
C VAL A 579 -31.57 0.10 -2.67
N GLU A 580 -30.46 0.12 -1.97
CA GLU A 580 -30.42 0.01 -0.52
C GLU A 580 -29.55 1.11 0.11
N ASN A 581 -30.03 1.74 1.18
CA ASN A 581 -29.25 2.72 1.96
C ASN A 581 -28.58 3.81 1.09
N THR A 582 -29.25 4.21 0.00
CA THR A 582 -28.70 5.13 -0.99
C THR A 582 -29.32 6.52 -0.82
N ARG A 583 -28.51 7.57 -0.93
CA ARG A 583 -28.95 8.96 -0.87
C ARG A 583 -29.13 9.54 -2.26
N PHE A 584 -30.27 10.14 -2.51
CA PHE A 584 -30.59 10.87 -3.74
C PHE A 584 -30.80 12.35 -3.43
N GLU A 585 -30.11 13.24 -4.12
CA GLU A 585 -30.22 14.67 -3.92
C GLU A 585 -30.18 15.45 -5.24
N ARG A 586 -31.10 16.41 -5.43
CA ARG A 586 -31.16 17.27 -6.64
C ARG A 586 -31.23 16.46 -7.94
N ILE A 587 -32.12 15.51 -8.02
CA ILE A 587 -32.35 14.65 -9.20
C ILE A 587 -33.30 15.35 -10.17
N GLY A 588 -33.02 15.26 -11.47
CA GLY A 588 -33.78 15.97 -12.50
C GLY A 588 -35.21 15.47 -12.72
N THR A 589 -35.44 14.14 -12.71
CA THR A 589 -36.78 13.57 -13.00
C THR A 589 -37.32 12.75 -11.83
N ALA A 590 -36.71 11.66 -11.47
CA ALA A 590 -37.08 10.80 -10.34
C ALA A 590 -35.86 10.20 -9.67
N GLY A 591 -35.94 9.98 -8.37
CA GLY A 591 -34.89 9.26 -7.66
C GLY A 591 -34.70 7.86 -8.25
N VAL A 592 -35.78 7.09 -8.34
CA VAL A 592 -35.85 5.81 -9.08
C VAL A 592 -36.97 5.87 -10.09
N ASP A 593 -36.69 5.55 -11.36
CA ASP A 593 -37.62 5.57 -12.47
C ASP A 593 -37.65 4.18 -13.16
N ALA A 594 -38.69 3.41 -12.92
CA ALA A 594 -38.77 2.01 -13.35
C ALA A 594 -39.92 1.81 -14.35
N THR A 595 -39.63 1.13 -15.44
CA THR A 595 -40.61 0.82 -16.49
C THR A 595 -40.47 -0.64 -16.93
N ALA A 596 -41.61 -1.32 -17.10
CA ALA A 596 -41.71 -2.65 -17.69
C ALA A 596 -42.57 -2.62 -18.97
N GLY A 597 -42.24 -3.41 -19.97
CA GLY A 597 -43.09 -3.62 -21.15
C GLY A 597 -42.91 -2.64 -22.31
N ILE A 598 -41.75 -2.00 -22.50
CA ILE A 598 -41.53 -1.03 -23.60
C ILE A 598 -41.21 -1.69 -24.94
N SER A 599 -40.77 -2.94 -24.97
CA SER A 599 -40.33 -3.61 -26.22
C SER A 599 -41.30 -4.71 -26.66
N PRO A 600 -42.05 -4.51 -27.75
CA PRO A 600 -42.93 -5.55 -28.29
C PRO A 600 -42.08 -6.74 -28.81
N GLY A 601 -42.37 -7.93 -28.32
CA GLY A 601 -41.86 -9.18 -28.92
C GLY A 601 -40.64 -9.79 -28.28
N VAL A 602 -40.11 -9.25 -27.19
CA VAL A 602 -39.00 -9.84 -26.43
C VAL A 602 -39.56 -10.64 -25.25
N PHE A 603 -39.08 -11.88 -25.08
CA PHE A 603 -39.39 -12.69 -23.89
C PHE A 603 -38.82 -11.97 -22.65
N GLY A 604 -39.70 -11.62 -21.70
CA GLY A 604 -39.26 -11.10 -20.41
C GLY A 604 -39.55 -9.61 -20.15
N ASN A 605 -40.72 -9.11 -20.48
CA ASN A 605 -41.22 -7.76 -20.16
C ASN A 605 -41.42 -7.59 -18.60
N GLN A 606 -40.54 -8.13 -17.82
CA GLN A 606 -40.62 -8.08 -16.35
C GLN A 606 -39.55 -7.18 -15.75
N SER A 607 -39.96 -6.29 -14.88
CA SER A 607 -39.04 -5.52 -14.03
C SER A 607 -39.27 -5.86 -12.57
N THR A 608 -38.23 -6.02 -11.83
CA THR A 608 -38.25 -6.14 -10.35
C THR A 608 -37.40 -5.04 -9.75
N VAL A 609 -38.02 -4.16 -8.97
CA VAL A 609 -37.33 -3.04 -8.33
C VAL A 609 -37.60 -3.06 -6.85
N GLN A 610 -36.51 -2.99 -6.08
CA GLN A 610 -36.58 -2.88 -4.64
C GLN A 610 -35.83 -1.61 -4.20
N VAL A 611 -36.48 -0.77 -3.38
CA VAL A 611 -35.93 0.46 -2.82
C VAL A 611 -36.13 0.43 -1.32
N VAL A 612 -35.02 0.29 -0.57
CA VAL A 612 -35.07 0.08 0.87
C VAL A 612 -34.10 1.00 1.60
N GLY A 613 -34.56 1.58 2.73
CA GLY A 613 -33.71 2.34 3.64
C GLY A 613 -33.06 3.59 3.02
N SER A 614 -33.56 4.06 1.89
CA SER A 614 -32.93 5.12 1.10
C SER A 614 -33.51 6.51 1.41
N THR A 615 -32.71 7.55 1.16
CA THR A 615 -33.09 8.94 1.43
C THR A 615 -33.15 9.74 0.14
N PHE A 616 -34.26 10.46 -0.08
CA PHE A 616 -34.49 11.31 -1.23
C PHE A 616 -34.67 12.75 -0.76
N SER A 617 -33.96 13.69 -1.34
CA SER A 617 -34.00 15.10 -1.00
C SER A 617 -33.98 15.96 -2.25
N LEU A 618 -34.89 16.94 -2.33
CA LEU A 618 -35.00 17.86 -3.46
C LEU A 618 -35.19 17.13 -4.80
N VAL A 619 -36.01 16.09 -4.82
CA VAL A 619 -36.34 15.32 -6.02
C VAL A 619 -37.76 15.67 -6.51
N PRO A 620 -38.01 15.74 -7.83
CA PRO A 620 -39.38 15.95 -8.34
C PRO A 620 -40.29 14.75 -8.03
N VAL A 621 -39.75 13.53 -8.15
CA VAL A 621 -40.45 12.29 -7.81
C VAL A 621 -39.47 11.41 -7.03
N GLY A 622 -39.90 10.83 -5.91
CA GLY A 622 -39.06 9.89 -5.15
C GLY A 622 -38.87 8.60 -5.93
N VAL A 623 -39.94 7.86 -6.15
CA VAL A 623 -39.96 6.60 -6.89
C VAL A 623 -41.10 6.61 -7.91
N ARG A 624 -40.79 6.29 -9.15
CA ARG A 624 -41.78 6.05 -10.21
C ARG A 624 -41.69 4.60 -10.69
N ALA A 625 -42.80 3.89 -10.75
CA ALA A 625 -42.89 2.55 -11.30
C ALA A 625 -44.06 2.46 -12.27
N GLN A 626 -43.82 2.01 -13.49
CA GLN A 626 -44.78 1.94 -14.56
C GLN A 626 -44.79 0.58 -15.27
N ALA A 627 -45.93 -0.06 -15.37
CA ALA A 627 -46.15 -1.20 -16.24
C ALA A 627 -46.85 -0.76 -17.54
N ASN A 628 -46.22 -1.03 -18.67
CA ASN A 628 -46.74 -0.78 -20.00
C ASN A 628 -47.27 -2.10 -20.63
N GLU A 629 -47.61 -2.08 -21.91
CA GLU A 629 -48.14 -3.21 -22.68
C GLU A 629 -47.33 -4.50 -22.44
N ASN A 630 -48.03 -5.57 -22.02
CA ASN A 630 -47.45 -6.86 -21.66
C ASN A 630 -46.34 -6.80 -20.58
N GLY A 631 -46.19 -5.69 -19.90
CA GLY A 631 -45.17 -5.49 -18.86
C GLY A 631 -45.64 -5.98 -17.48
N VAL A 632 -44.76 -6.70 -16.78
CA VAL A 632 -44.97 -7.08 -15.39
C VAL A 632 -43.95 -6.32 -14.51
N MET A 633 -44.43 -5.39 -13.70
CA MET A 633 -43.65 -4.62 -12.75
C MET A 633 -43.86 -5.14 -11.33
N ASN A 634 -42.82 -5.57 -10.68
CA ASN A 634 -42.82 -5.89 -9.26
C ASN A 634 -41.95 -4.82 -8.53
N VAL A 635 -42.60 -4.05 -7.65
CA VAL A 635 -41.86 -2.99 -6.92
C VAL A 635 -42.08 -3.11 -5.41
N THR A 636 -40.98 -3.01 -4.66
CA THR A 636 -40.99 -2.93 -3.20
C THR A 636 -40.34 -1.62 -2.77
N ILE A 637 -41.04 -0.80 -2.02
CA ILE A 637 -40.57 0.49 -1.51
C ILE A 637 -40.73 0.47 0.01
N ASN A 638 -39.63 0.31 0.73
CA ASN A 638 -39.67 0.08 2.16
C ASN A 638 -38.68 0.94 2.94
N GLU A 639 -39.10 1.47 4.08
CA GLU A 639 -38.27 2.21 5.06
C GLU A 639 -37.53 3.43 4.47
N ASN A 640 -38.07 4.06 3.43
CA ASN A 640 -37.42 5.20 2.80
C ASN A 640 -37.85 6.54 3.42
N HIS A 641 -36.96 7.53 3.35
CA HIS A 641 -37.24 8.91 3.67
C HIS A 641 -37.27 9.75 2.37
N ILE A 642 -38.45 10.17 1.94
CA ILE A 642 -38.65 10.88 0.66
C ILE A 642 -39.10 12.31 0.94
N VAL A 643 -38.28 13.30 0.55
CA VAL A 643 -38.62 14.72 0.60
C VAL A 643 -38.55 15.28 -0.81
N THR A 644 -39.71 15.63 -1.38
CA THR A 644 -39.80 16.19 -2.73
C THR A 644 -39.80 17.73 -2.70
N ASN A 645 -39.55 18.32 -3.86
CA ASN A 645 -39.64 19.78 -4.06
C ASN A 645 -41.01 20.24 -4.58
N GLY A 646 -42.09 19.67 -4.06
CA GLY A 646 -43.46 19.96 -4.47
C GLY A 646 -44.00 19.02 -5.54
N GLY A 647 -43.27 17.97 -5.93
CA GLY A 647 -43.72 16.93 -6.82
C GLY A 647 -44.33 15.74 -6.08
N ASN A 648 -44.36 14.55 -6.70
CA ASN A 648 -44.95 13.36 -6.12
C ASN A 648 -43.91 12.53 -5.31
N GLY A 649 -44.31 11.99 -4.18
CA GLY A 649 -43.46 11.08 -3.40
C GLY A 649 -43.21 9.79 -4.16
N ILE A 650 -44.31 9.07 -4.52
CA ILE A 650 -44.29 7.81 -5.20
C ILE A 650 -45.33 7.84 -6.33
N ILE A 651 -44.97 7.40 -7.52
CA ILE A 651 -45.88 7.24 -8.64
C ILE A 651 -45.95 5.76 -9.07
N LEU A 652 -47.13 5.18 -9.02
CA LEU A 652 -47.41 3.84 -9.46
C LEU A 652 -48.40 3.89 -10.60
N SER A 653 -48.05 3.42 -11.80
CA SER A 653 -48.95 3.50 -12.96
C SER A 653 -48.96 2.22 -13.78
N VAL A 654 -50.14 1.88 -14.25
CA VAL A 654 -50.38 0.79 -15.22
C VAL A 654 -50.95 1.43 -16.46
N ALA A 655 -50.31 1.25 -17.59
CA ALA A 655 -50.81 1.76 -18.88
C ALA A 655 -52.11 1.08 -19.30
N ASP A 656 -52.92 1.79 -20.12
CA ASP A 656 -54.13 1.25 -20.74
C ASP A 656 -53.77 0.30 -21.90
N ALA A 657 -53.16 -0.84 -21.54
CA ALA A 657 -52.67 -1.80 -22.52
C ALA A 657 -52.87 -3.25 -22.06
N PRO A 658 -53.17 -4.18 -22.96
CA PRO A 658 -53.37 -5.59 -22.63
C PRO A 658 -52.16 -6.19 -21.93
N GLY A 659 -52.37 -6.96 -20.86
CA GLY A 659 -51.32 -7.71 -20.18
C GLY A 659 -50.40 -6.91 -19.29
N ALA A 660 -50.61 -5.62 -19.10
CA ALA A 660 -49.86 -4.83 -18.13
C ALA A 660 -50.23 -5.20 -16.70
N VAL A 661 -49.25 -5.52 -15.86
CA VAL A 661 -49.42 -5.88 -14.46
C VAL A 661 -48.44 -5.11 -13.59
N LEU A 662 -48.92 -4.45 -12.54
CA LEU A 662 -48.07 -3.82 -11.51
C LEU A 662 -48.39 -4.40 -10.15
N ASN A 663 -47.41 -5.02 -9.53
CA ASN A 663 -47.47 -5.47 -8.15
C ASN A 663 -46.55 -4.56 -7.29
N ALA A 664 -47.15 -3.78 -6.41
CA ALA A 664 -46.41 -2.84 -5.56
C ALA A 664 -46.60 -3.14 -4.07
N SER A 665 -45.52 -3.15 -3.31
CA SER A 665 -45.53 -3.17 -1.86
C SER A 665 -44.83 -1.91 -1.34
N VAL A 666 -45.56 -1.06 -0.61
CA VAL A 666 -45.08 0.24 -0.11
C VAL A 666 -45.28 0.29 1.39
N VAL A 667 -44.21 0.11 2.16
CA VAL A 667 -44.27 -0.12 3.60
C VAL A 667 -43.31 0.79 4.36
N SER A 668 -43.71 1.29 5.52
CA SER A 668 -42.84 2.02 6.47
C SER A 668 -42.06 3.21 5.89
N ASN A 669 -42.59 3.90 4.87
CA ASN A 669 -41.92 5.04 4.29
C ASN A 669 -42.36 6.35 4.99
N ARG A 670 -41.43 7.31 5.06
CA ARG A 670 -41.70 8.68 5.47
C ARG A 670 -41.64 9.61 4.25
N VAL A 671 -42.73 10.29 3.93
CA VAL A 671 -42.82 11.19 2.79
C VAL A 671 -43.18 12.59 3.26
N GLY A 672 -42.41 13.60 2.83
CA GLY A 672 -42.63 15.01 3.16
C GLY A 672 -42.44 15.91 1.94
N GLY A 673 -42.99 17.15 2.00
CA GLY A 673 -42.84 18.14 0.92
C GLY A 673 -43.53 17.76 -0.40
N ALA A 674 -44.29 16.72 -0.45
CA ALA A 674 -44.93 16.21 -1.68
C ALA A 674 -46.32 16.86 -1.90
N ALA A 675 -46.63 17.18 -3.14
CA ALA A 675 -47.99 17.56 -3.53
C ALA A 675 -48.91 16.32 -3.51
N THR A 676 -48.38 15.15 -3.83
CA THR A 676 -49.07 13.86 -3.73
C THR A 676 -48.11 12.85 -3.15
N ILE A 677 -48.49 12.13 -2.10
CA ILE A 677 -47.65 11.12 -1.45
C ILE A 677 -47.53 9.89 -2.34
N VAL A 678 -48.65 9.31 -2.75
CA VAL A 678 -48.72 8.21 -3.71
C VAL A 678 -49.74 8.56 -4.76
N SER A 679 -49.33 8.58 -6.03
CA SER A 679 -50.22 8.71 -7.17
C SER A 679 -50.31 7.37 -7.89
N GLY A 680 -51.49 6.78 -7.97
CA GLY A 680 -51.73 5.52 -8.67
C GLY A 680 -52.67 5.71 -9.84
N THR A 681 -52.34 5.24 -11.03
CA THR A 681 -53.20 5.21 -12.20
C THR A 681 -53.31 3.78 -12.71
N VAL A 682 -54.49 3.21 -12.69
CA VAL A 682 -54.78 1.88 -13.27
C VAL A 682 -55.80 2.09 -14.36
N SER A 683 -55.41 1.97 -15.62
CA SER A 683 -56.26 2.30 -16.76
C SER A 683 -57.02 1.09 -17.34
N THR A 684 -56.62 -0.14 -17.09
CA THR A 684 -57.30 -1.37 -17.51
C THR A 684 -57.14 -2.59 -16.60
N ALA A 685 -57.82 -3.66 -16.92
CA ALA A 685 -58.39 -4.72 -16.12
C ALA A 685 -57.45 -5.62 -15.28
N ASN A 686 -56.13 -5.47 -15.24
CA ASN A 686 -55.22 -6.46 -14.63
C ASN A 686 -54.09 -5.88 -13.76
N GLY A 687 -54.28 -4.76 -13.14
CA GLY A 687 -53.25 -4.19 -12.25
C GLY A 687 -53.55 -4.42 -10.76
N ASN A 688 -52.65 -5.01 -10.03
CA ASN A 688 -52.70 -5.13 -8.55
C ASN A 688 -51.76 -4.14 -7.93
N ILE A 689 -52.26 -3.20 -7.12
CA ILE A 689 -51.46 -2.33 -6.31
C ILE A 689 -51.74 -2.63 -4.81
N LEU A 690 -50.77 -3.15 -4.11
CA LEU A 690 -50.84 -3.38 -2.69
C LEU A 690 -50.14 -2.26 -1.94
N LEU A 691 -50.88 -1.46 -1.19
CA LEU A 691 -50.34 -0.43 -0.31
C LEU A 691 -50.46 -0.89 1.16
N ASP A 692 -49.35 -1.11 1.80
CA ASP A 692 -49.32 -1.33 3.26
C ASP A 692 -48.90 0.00 3.93
N SER A 693 -49.83 0.59 4.65
CA SER A 693 -49.66 1.90 5.30
C SER A 693 -49.05 1.83 6.69
N VAL A 694 -48.58 0.67 7.14
CA VAL A 694 -47.95 0.49 8.44
C VAL A 694 -46.69 1.38 8.56
N GLY A 695 -46.69 2.28 9.53
CA GLY A 695 -45.52 3.11 9.84
C GLY A 695 -45.38 4.41 9.02
N TRP A 696 -46.37 4.78 8.23
CA TRP A 696 -46.31 6.04 7.47
C TRP A 696 -46.47 7.25 8.37
N THR A 697 -45.53 8.21 8.26
CA THR A 697 -45.67 9.55 8.83
C THR A 697 -45.91 10.54 7.70
N PHE A 698 -47.08 11.19 7.67
CA PHE A 698 -47.48 12.12 6.61
C PHE A 698 -47.28 13.57 7.05
N ASP A 699 -46.54 14.35 6.23
CA ASP A 699 -46.56 15.83 6.32
C ASP A 699 -47.51 16.46 5.30
N ALA A 700 -48.13 15.69 4.38
CA ALA A 700 -49.09 16.18 3.39
C ALA A 700 -50.20 15.15 3.11
N THR A 701 -51.39 15.62 2.80
CA THR A 701 -52.69 14.95 2.96
C THR A 701 -53.25 14.28 1.71
N ASN A 702 -52.49 13.98 0.67
CA ASN A 702 -53.11 13.51 -0.58
C ASN A 702 -52.52 12.17 -1.11
N VAL A 703 -53.25 11.09 -0.96
CA VAL A 703 -53.13 9.92 -1.82
C VAL A 703 -54.18 10.05 -2.92
N VAL A 704 -53.75 10.23 -4.16
CA VAL A 704 -54.63 10.31 -5.33
C VAL A 704 -54.56 8.99 -6.10
N VAL A 705 -55.61 8.23 -6.09
CA VAL A 705 -55.79 7.06 -6.94
C VAL A 705 -56.80 7.43 -8.03
N ILE A 706 -56.36 7.43 -9.27
CA ILE A 706 -57.26 7.67 -10.43
C ILE A 706 -57.74 6.30 -10.92
N PRO A 707 -59.04 6.00 -10.90
CA PRO A 707 -59.52 4.69 -11.28
C PRO A 707 -59.54 4.52 -12.78
N GLY A 708 -59.00 3.38 -13.17
CA GLY A 708 -59.39 2.62 -14.34
C GLY A 708 -60.15 1.37 -13.89
N GLN A 709 -60.39 0.40 -14.80
CA GLN A 709 -61.06 -0.86 -14.48
C GLN A 709 -60.09 -1.88 -13.79
N GLY A 710 -59.27 -1.44 -12.88
CA GLY A 710 -58.28 -2.28 -12.16
C GLY A 710 -58.69 -2.56 -10.73
N ILE A 711 -58.14 -3.60 -10.15
CA ILE A 711 -58.32 -3.96 -8.75
C ILE A 711 -57.24 -3.24 -7.91
N LEU A 712 -57.67 -2.41 -7.00
CA LEU A 712 -56.76 -1.75 -6.01
C LEU A 712 -56.98 -2.43 -4.67
N ASN A 713 -55.96 -3.11 -4.17
CA ASN A 713 -55.94 -3.70 -2.84
C ASN A 713 -55.13 -2.77 -1.91
N ILE A 714 -55.76 -2.22 -0.89
CA ILE A 714 -55.11 -1.41 0.14
C ILE A 714 -55.15 -2.17 1.45
N ARG A 715 -53.99 -2.45 2.03
CA ARG A 715 -53.88 -2.95 3.37
C ARG A 715 -53.44 -1.80 4.31
N ALA A 716 -54.23 -1.52 5.34
CA ALA A 716 -53.90 -0.58 6.38
C ALA A 716 -53.77 -1.32 7.71
N ALA A 717 -52.66 -1.10 8.42
CA ALA A 717 -52.43 -1.72 9.74
C ALA A 717 -53.33 -1.12 10.82
N ASN A 718 -53.97 0.05 10.58
CA ASN A 718 -54.92 0.71 11.48
C ASN A 718 -55.92 1.54 10.69
N GLU A 719 -57.21 1.41 10.97
CA GLU A 719 -58.25 2.29 10.39
C GLU A 719 -58.03 3.77 10.66
N ALA A 720 -57.39 4.12 11.80
CA ALA A 720 -57.05 5.48 12.16
C ALA A 720 -56.10 6.16 11.16
N ASN A 721 -55.23 5.40 10.46
CA ASN A 721 -54.31 5.92 9.48
C ASN A 721 -54.96 6.20 8.10
N LEU A 722 -56.17 5.71 7.86
CA LEU A 722 -56.93 5.97 6.64
C LEU A 722 -57.82 7.22 6.73
N GLN A 723 -58.09 7.75 7.92
CA GLN A 723 -59.04 8.85 8.14
C GLN A 723 -58.58 10.21 7.60
N GLY A 724 -57.34 10.36 7.19
CA GLY A 724 -56.79 11.58 6.55
C GLY A 724 -56.60 11.46 5.04
N LEU A 725 -56.94 10.35 4.42
CA LEU A 725 -56.68 10.10 3.01
C LEU A 725 -57.89 10.50 2.14
N ASN A 726 -57.72 11.48 1.28
CA ASN A 726 -58.72 11.78 0.26
C ASN A 726 -58.62 10.83 -0.91
N PHE A 727 -59.47 9.81 -0.95
CA PHE A 727 -59.67 8.97 -2.12
C PHE A 727 -60.58 9.73 -3.13
N SER A 728 -60.09 10.08 -4.29
CA SER A 728 -60.86 10.76 -5.33
C SER A 728 -61.78 9.82 -6.13
N THR A 729 -62.05 8.59 -5.61
CA THR A 729 -62.90 7.62 -6.28
C THR A 729 -63.74 6.78 -5.35
N SER A 730 -64.89 6.40 -5.84
CA SER A 730 -65.73 5.38 -5.22
C SER A 730 -64.97 4.05 -5.19
N VAL A 731 -64.62 3.57 -4.00
CA VAL A 731 -64.24 2.18 -3.78
C VAL A 731 -65.45 1.35 -4.18
N GLN A 732 -65.48 0.81 -5.37
CA GLN A 732 -66.48 -0.17 -5.71
C GLN A 732 -66.00 -1.53 -5.23
N ASP A 733 -66.81 -2.06 -4.29
CA ASP A 733 -66.88 -3.44 -3.84
C ASP A 733 -65.60 -4.24 -3.89
N LEU A 734 -64.86 -4.26 -2.77
CA LEU A 734 -63.88 -5.30 -2.50
C LEU A 734 -64.60 -6.65 -2.51
N PRO A 735 -64.10 -7.71 -3.20
CA PRO A 735 -64.70 -9.04 -3.13
C PRO A 735 -64.82 -9.46 -1.67
N ALA A 736 -65.94 -10.10 -1.30
CA ALA A 736 -66.25 -10.53 0.08
C ALA A 736 -65.22 -11.48 0.67
N ASP A 737 -64.31 -12.03 -0.12
CA ASP A 737 -63.29 -12.99 0.28
C ASP A 737 -62.02 -12.33 0.83
N VAL A 738 -61.95 -11.01 0.90
CA VAL A 738 -60.80 -10.25 1.38
C VAL A 738 -61.00 -9.70 2.77
N ILE A 739 -62.23 -9.84 3.32
CA ILE A 739 -62.59 -9.32 4.66
C ILE A 739 -62.87 -10.53 5.56
N ASP A 740 -62.18 -10.63 6.72
CA ASP A 740 -62.48 -11.63 7.73
C ASP A 740 -63.79 -11.32 8.46
N GLY A 741 -64.29 -12.27 9.26
CA GLY A 741 -65.54 -12.11 10.00
C GLY A 741 -65.53 -10.96 11.02
N ASP A 742 -64.43 -10.35 11.30
CA ASP A 742 -64.20 -9.20 12.18
C ASP A 742 -64.04 -7.87 11.46
N GLY A 743 -64.15 -7.88 10.10
CA GLY A 743 -64.03 -6.70 9.27
C GLY A 743 -62.60 -6.35 8.87
N ASN A 744 -61.61 -7.20 9.13
CA ASN A 744 -60.24 -6.98 8.74
C ASN A 744 -60.00 -7.48 7.32
N ILE A 745 -59.23 -6.72 6.55
CA ILE A 745 -58.84 -7.10 5.18
C ILE A 745 -57.77 -8.19 5.29
N ILE A 746 -58.03 -9.42 4.89
CA ILE A 746 -57.09 -10.52 4.79
C ILE A 746 -56.40 -10.46 3.42
N ILE A 747 -55.17 -10.08 3.35
CA ILE A 747 -54.39 -10.18 2.15
C ILE A 747 -53.39 -11.33 2.34
N PRO A 748 -53.32 -12.30 1.44
CA PRO A 748 -52.28 -13.29 1.44
C PRO A 748 -50.91 -12.56 1.36
N PRO A 749 -49.88 -13.07 2.10
CA PRO A 749 -48.56 -12.47 2.02
C PRO A 749 -48.15 -12.38 0.54
N PRO A 750 -47.58 -11.24 0.09
CA PRO A 750 -47.16 -11.07 -1.27
C PRO A 750 -46.19 -12.21 -1.65
N PRO A 751 -46.34 -12.79 -2.87
CA PRO A 751 -45.49 -13.90 -3.30
C PRO A 751 -43.99 -13.57 -3.40
N PHE A 752 -43.60 -12.39 -2.99
CA PHE A 752 -42.27 -11.82 -3.16
C PHE A 752 -41.42 -11.78 -1.89
N TYR A 753 -41.97 -12.10 -0.73
CA TYR A 753 -41.15 -12.22 0.49
C TYR A 753 -40.53 -13.62 0.51
N ASP A 754 -39.39 -13.77 -0.14
CA ASP A 754 -38.53 -14.92 0.02
C ASP A 754 -37.50 -14.59 1.14
N PRO A 755 -37.66 -15.12 2.36
CA PRO A 755 -36.68 -14.94 3.42
C PRO A 755 -35.34 -15.60 3.09
N ALA A 756 -35.25 -16.43 2.06
CA ALA A 756 -34.01 -17.03 1.60
C ALA A 756 -33.10 -16.06 0.81
N LEU A 757 -33.59 -14.87 0.41
CA LEU A 757 -32.78 -13.84 -0.25
C LEU A 757 -32.01 -12.94 0.74
N SER A 758 -32.13 -13.12 2.03
CA SER A 758 -31.18 -12.58 3.01
C SER A 758 -29.91 -13.41 2.97
N VAL A 759 -29.07 -13.16 1.97
CA VAL A 759 -27.69 -13.69 1.94
C VAL A 759 -26.96 -13.09 3.15
N PRO A 760 -26.43 -13.90 4.08
CA PRO A 760 -25.59 -13.38 5.15
C PRO A 760 -24.40 -12.69 4.49
N LEU A 761 -24.12 -11.46 4.91
CA LEU A 761 -22.87 -10.78 4.57
C LEU A 761 -21.71 -11.72 5.00
N PRO A 762 -20.67 -11.89 4.17
CA PRO A 762 -19.48 -12.60 4.63
C PRO A 762 -18.91 -11.86 5.84
N PRO A 763 -18.43 -12.57 6.85
CA PRO A 763 -17.84 -11.94 8.03
C PRO A 763 -16.64 -11.06 7.61
N ASN A 764 -16.59 -9.86 8.21
CA ASN A 764 -15.52 -8.88 8.05
C ASN A 764 -14.13 -9.46 8.27
#